data_a91e217b496f8842bdb8a5c932131f8e
#
_entry.id   a91e217b496f8842bdb8a5c932131f8e
#
_cell.length_a   1.000
_cell.length_b   1.000
_cell.length_c   1.000
_cell.angle_alpha   90.00
_cell.angle_beta   90.00
_cell.angle_gamma   90.00
#
_symmetry.space_group_name_H-M   'P 1'
#
loop_
_entity.id
_entity.type
_entity.pdbx_description
1 polymer ?
#
loop_
_entity_poly.entity_id
_entity_poly.type
_entity_poly.pdbx_seq_one_letter_code
_entity_poly.pdbx_strand_id
1 'polypeptide(L)'
;MKITLKDGSVKEYESKKSIIDIAKDISDGLARNVVAGELNGVMHDLRDEIESDCELNLITLKDKEALSVIRHSASHVLAEAVKRVFPDAKLAIGPSIAEGFYYDFDHEPFSREDLDKLEAEMKKVIKEGAHIEKFELPREEAIKFMEERQEPYKVELIKDLPEGEKISFYKQGDFTDLCAGPHLQRTKDIKAFKLISSSMAYWRGDSNKAKLQRIYGTAYNSKEELEAHLKHLEDIKLRDHNKLGREMELFTTVDVVGQGLPLMLPKGTKMIQKLQRWIEDLEDNEWGYVRTKTPLMAKSDLYKISGHWDHYQDGMFILGDPQHDGEILALRPMTCPFQYYVYKNTQKSYRDLPYRMGETSTLFRNEDSGEMHGLTRVRQFTISEGHNVIRPDQAEEELQSCLNLAIYVLETLGLRDDVTFRLSKWDKNNKEKYLGDEAYWEGTQAALRNILVEKGLPFTEADGEAAFYGPKIDIQAKNVYGKEDTMITIQLDAAIAENFDLYFIDQNGAKVRPYIVHRTSLGCYERTLAWLIEKYAGKFPTWLCPEQVRILPISDKYADYANLVLKELKKNGVDATVDTRTEKIGFKIRDARLSRLPYMLVVGEKEEAEGSVSVRSRFAGDEGSKKLSDFVDMICKEIRTKEIRKEEVTE
;
A
#
# COMPACT_ATOMS: atom_id res chain seq x y z
N MET A 1 -45.36 2.58 14.73
CA MET A 1 -44.07 2.96 14.11
C MET A 1 -44.12 2.71 12.62
N LYS A 2 -43.48 3.57 11.85
CA LYS A 2 -43.39 3.47 10.39
C LYS A 2 -41.98 3.07 9.98
N ILE A 3 -41.88 2.02 9.19
CA ILE A 3 -40.61 1.51 8.69
C ILE A 3 -40.60 1.68 7.17
N THR A 4 -39.68 2.51 6.69
CA THR A 4 -39.49 2.74 5.26
C THR A 4 -38.42 1.78 4.75
N LEU A 5 -38.76 0.92 3.80
CA LEU A 5 -37.84 -0.02 3.18
C LEU A 5 -37.04 0.65 2.04
N LYS A 6 -35.94 0.05 1.63
CA LYS A 6 -35.05 0.55 0.57
C LYS A 6 -35.77 0.81 -0.79
N ASP A 7 -36.85 0.10 -1.07
CA ASP A 7 -37.66 0.29 -2.29
C ASP A 7 -38.71 1.43 -2.16
N GLY A 8 -38.71 2.15 -1.02
CA GLY A 8 -39.62 3.22 -0.70
C GLY A 8 -40.97 2.74 -0.15
N SER A 9 -41.22 1.46 -0.02
CA SER A 9 -42.44 0.93 0.59
C SER A 9 -42.43 1.18 2.09
N VAL A 10 -43.61 1.48 2.69
CA VAL A 10 -43.74 1.76 4.11
C VAL A 10 -44.57 0.66 4.76
N LYS A 11 -44.07 0.13 5.88
CA LYS A 11 -44.80 -0.80 6.76
C LYS A 11 -45.14 -0.10 8.07
N GLU A 12 -46.34 -0.26 8.56
CA GLU A 12 -46.81 0.30 9.84
C GLU A 12 -47.02 -0.82 10.86
N TYR A 13 -46.51 -0.64 12.06
CA TYR A 13 -46.63 -1.58 13.17
C TYR A 13 -47.12 -0.87 14.42
N GLU A 14 -48.02 -1.53 15.18
CA GLU A 14 -48.61 -0.97 16.41
C GLU A 14 -47.65 -1.14 17.63
N SER A 15 -46.71 -2.10 17.56
CA SER A 15 -45.78 -2.38 18.63
C SER A 15 -44.37 -2.57 18.06
N LYS A 16 -43.34 -2.59 18.94
CA LYS A 16 -41.97 -2.93 18.59
C LYS A 16 -41.88 -4.30 17.93
N LYS A 17 -40.98 -4.47 17.00
CA LYS A 17 -40.83 -5.70 16.24
C LYS A 17 -39.37 -5.95 15.88
N SER A 18 -38.95 -7.21 15.95
CA SER A 18 -37.59 -7.56 15.55
C SER A 18 -37.39 -7.47 14.02
N ILE A 19 -36.17 -7.20 13.60
CA ILE A 19 -35.84 -7.10 12.16
C ILE A 19 -36.18 -8.40 11.44
N ILE A 20 -35.92 -9.57 12.07
CA ILE A 20 -36.26 -10.86 11.46
C ILE A 20 -37.77 -11.05 11.31
N ASP A 21 -38.59 -10.58 12.22
CA ASP A 21 -40.05 -10.69 12.11
C ASP A 21 -40.60 -9.75 11.04
N ILE A 22 -40.00 -8.57 10.87
CA ILE A 22 -40.33 -7.69 9.75
C ILE A 22 -39.99 -8.35 8.41
N ALA A 23 -38.85 -9.03 8.31
CA ALA A 23 -38.48 -9.80 7.12
C ALA A 23 -39.47 -10.95 6.83
N LYS A 24 -39.97 -11.65 7.87
CA LYS A 24 -41.00 -12.69 7.74
C LYS A 24 -42.34 -12.13 7.23
N ASP A 25 -42.74 -10.95 7.73
CA ASP A 25 -43.98 -10.29 7.28
C ASP A 25 -43.92 -9.86 5.81
N ILE A 26 -42.73 -9.73 5.24
CA ILE A 26 -42.55 -9.45 3.82
C ILE A 26 -42.61 -10.78 3.04
N SER A 27 -41.76 -11.74 3.40
CA SER A 27 -41.85 -13.11 2.87
C SER A 27 -40.97 -14.09 3.64
N ASP A 28 -41.39 -15.36 3.72
CA ASP A 28 -40.57 -16.44 4.27
C ASP A 28 -39.27 -16.67 3.50
N GLY A 29 -39.27 -16.39 2.19
CA GLY A 29 -38.09 -16.49 1.34
C GLY A 29 -37.01 -15.44 1.72
N LEU A 30 -37.44 -14.22 1.98
CA LEU A 30 -36.58 -13.15 2.43
C LEU A 30 -36.03 -13.45 3.82
N ALA A 31 -36.87 -13.81 4.77
CA ALA A 31 -36.50 -14.14 6.14
C ALA A 31 -35.44 -15.25 6.26
N ARG A 32 -35.41 -16.20 5.29
CA ARG A 32 -34.38 -17.24 5.22
C ARG A 32 -33.02 -16.78 4.71
N ASN A 33 -33.00 -15.67 3.97
CA ASN A 33 -31.79 -15.19 3.30
C ASN A 33 -31.23 -13.90 3.93
N VAL A 34 -32.02 -13.21 4.76
CA VAL A 34 -31.59 -11.99 5.45
C VAL A 34 -30.59 -12.35 6.56
N VAL A 35 -29.54 -11.53 6.69
CA VAL A 35 -28.45 -11.74 7.68
C VAL A 35 -28.28 -10.59 8.65
N ALA A 36 -28.72 -9.39 8.29
CA ALA A 36 -28.69 -8.20 9.14
C ALA A 36 -29.70 -7.17 8.64
N GLY A 37 -29.98 -6.15 9.46
CA GLY A 37 -30.68 -4.95 9.06
C GLY A 37 -29.79 -3.73 9.18
N GLU A 38 -29.88 -2.81 8.23
CA GLU A 38 -29.22 -1.51 8.32
C GLU A 38 -30.28 -0.46 8.64
N LEU A 39 -30.20 0.11 9.85
CA LEU A 39 -31.10 1.15 10.34
C LEU A 39 -30.43 2.51 10.20
N ASN A 40 -30.97 3.39 9.37
CA ASN A 40 -30.41 4.74 9.16
C ASN A 40 -28.88 4.73 8.88
N GLY A 41 -28.41 3.74 8.14
CA GLY A 41 -26.98 3.58 7.79
C GLY A 41 -26.13 2.82 8.83
N VAL A 42 -26.72 2.29 9.92
CA VAL A 42 -26.02 1.51 10.93
C VAL A 42 -26.46 0.04 10.89
N MET A 43 -25.49 -0.87 10.91
CA MET A 43 -25.75 -2.31 10.85
C MET A 43 -26.25 -2.84 12.21
N HIS A 44 -27.36 -3.59 12.20
CA HIS A 44 -28.00 -4.18 13.36
C HIS A 44 -28.22 -5.69 13.19
N ASP A 45 -28.23 -6.40 14.34
CA ASP A 45 -28.55 -7.82 14.37
C ASP A 45 -30.04 -8.07 14.05
N LEU A 46 -30.35 -9.18 13.41
CA LEU A 46 -31.74 -9.56 13.06
C LEU A 46 -32.67 -9.69 14.26
N ARG A 47 -32.12 -9.92 15.45
CA ARG A 47 -32.84 -10.10 16.72
C ARG A 47 -33.14 -8.77 17.42
N ASP A 48 -32.52 -7.67 16.93
CA ASP A 48 -32.75 -6.35 17.51
C ASP A 48 -34.18 -5.87 17.20
N GLU A 49 -34.80 -5.27 18.21
CA GLU A 49 -36.16 -4.73 18.13
C GLU A 49 -36.11 -3.26 17.69
N ILE A 50 -36.94 -2.93 16.71
CA ILE A 50 -37.17 -1.55 16.28
C ILE A 50 -38.33 -0.98 17.11
N GLU A 51 -38.12 0.21 17.68
CA GLU A 51 -39.08 0.84 18.59
C GLU A 51 -39.60 2.21 18.05
N SER A 52 -38.98 2.75 17.02
CA SER A 52 -39.30 4.06 16.44
C SER A 52 -39.33 4.05 14.91
N ASP A 53 -39.83 5.13 14.32
CA ASP A 53 -39.79 5.32 12.86
C ASP A 53 -38.34 5.32 12.36
N CYS A 54 -38.07 4.57 11.29
CA CYS A 54 -36.74 4.47 10.70
C CYS A 54 -36.75 4.06 9.24
N GLU A 55 -35.60 4.22 8.60
CA GLU A 55 -35.30 3.57 7.32
C GLU A 55 -34.60 2.23 7.59
N LEU A 56 -35.12 1.16 6.98
CA LEU A 56 -34.60 -0.19 7.13
C LEU A 56 -34.19 -0.77 5.78
N ASN A 57 -32.90 -1.08 5.63
CA ASN A 57 -32.41 -1.89 4.54
C ASN A 57 -32.13 -3.32 5.05
N LEU A 58 -32.76 -4.32 4.44
CA LEU A 58 -32.58 -5.73 4.81
C LEU A 58 -31.40 -6.32 4.00
N ILE A 59 -30.31 -6.60 4.69
CA ILE A 59 -29.08 -7.15 4.09
C ILE A 59 -29.24 -8.66 3.91
N THR A 60 -29.11 -9.14 2.69
CA THR A 60 -29.23 -10.55 2.33
C THR A 60 -27.86 -11.16 2.02
N LEU A 61 -27.79 -12.50 1.94
CA LEU A 61 -26.57 -13.21 1.56
C LEU A 61 -25.98 -12.79 0.21
N LYS A 62 -26.72 -12.07 -0.64
CA LYS A 62 -26.24 -11.58 -1.94
C LYS A 62 -25.54 -10.23 -1.85
N ASP A 63 -25.74 -9.52 -0.75
CA ASP A 63 -25.16 -8.19 -0.54
C ASP A 63 -23.72 -8.31 -0.05
N LYS A 64 -22.85 -7.39 -0.44
CA LYS A 64 -21.43 -7.39 -0.04
C LYS A 64 -21.26 -7.25 1.47
N GLU A 65 -22.13 -6.50 2.09
CA GLU A 65 -22.18 -6.23 3.53
C GLU A 65 -22.42 -7.51 4.35
N ALA A 66 -23.08 -8.52 3.77
CA ALA A 66 -23.28 -9.82 4.39
C ALA A 66 -21.97 -10.53 4.76
N LEU A 67 -20.89 -10.28 4.02
CA LEU A 67 -19.59 -10.92 4.30
C LEU A 67 -19.07 -10.57 5.69
N SER A 68 -19.31 -9.36 6.19
CA SER A 68 -18.91 -8.97 7.55
C SER A 68 -19.60 -9.82 8.60
N VAL A 69 -20.90 -10.10 8.46
CA VAL A 69 -21.70 -10.91 9.36
C VAL A 69 -21.29 -12.39 9.30
N ILE A 70 -21.03 -12.91 8.10
CA ILE A 70 -20.56 -14.28 7.89
C ILE A 70 -19.19 -14.48 8.54
N ARG A 71 -18.26 -13.56 8.32
CA ARG A 71 -16.89 -13.58 8.86
C ARG A 71 -16.90 -13.45 10.38
N HIS A 72 -17.74 -12.57 10.93
CA HIS A 72 -17.92 -12.43 12.37
C HIS A 72 -18.50 -13.71 12.99
N SER A 73 -19.49 -14.33 12.35
CA SER A 73 -20.04 -15.62 12.83
C SER A 73 -19.02 -16.76 12.71
N ALA A 74 -18.18 -16.73 11.67
CA ALA A 74 -17.09 -17.69 11.51
C ALA A 74 -16.02 -17.55 12.60
N SER A 75 -15.75 -16.33 13.10
CA SER A 75 -14.83 -16.11 14.21
C SER A 75 -15.35 -16.72 15.52
N HIS A 76 -16.66 -16.67 15.77
CA HIS A 76 -17.28 -17.37 16.91
C HIS A 76 -17.26 -18.89 16.78
N VAL A 77 -17.44 -19.42 15.55
CA VAL A 77 -17.27 -20.86 15.29
C VAL A 77 -15.82 -21.29 15.51
N LEU A 78 -14.84 -20.43 15.16
CA LEU A 78 -13.43 -20.67 15.50
C LEU A 78 -13.23 -20.68 17.03
N ALA A 79 -13.78 -19.71 17.75
CA ALA A 79 -13.64 -19.62 19.21
C ALA A 79 -14.21 -20.87 19.90
N GLU A 80 -15.37 -21.35 19.46
CA GLU A 80 -15.96 -22.61 19.93
C GLU A 80 -15.05 -23.81 19.62
N ALA A 81 -14.54 -23.90 18.39
CA ALA A 81 -13.62 -24.97 17.99
C ALA A 81 -12.34 -24.98 18.83
N VAL A 82 -11.78 -23.79 19.12
CA VAL A 82 -10.61 -23.68 20.01
C VAL A 82 -10.94 -24.14 21.41
N LYS A 83 -12.06 -23.75 21.98
CA LYS A 83 -12.48 -24.21 23.33
C LYS A 83 -12.75 -25.71 23.39
N ARG A 84 -13.19 -26.34 22.30
CA ARG A 84 -13.39 -27.81 22.22
C ARG A 84 -12.06 -28.56 22.13
N VAL A 85 -11.08 -28.05 21.36
CA VAL A 85 -9.78 -28.72 21.15
C VAL A 85 -8.76 -28.34 22.22
N PHE A 86 -8.79 -27.10 22.69
CA PHE A 86 -7.88 -26.51 23.70
C PHE A 86 -8.69 -25.82 24.79
N PRO A 87 -9.26 -26.57 25.73
CA PRO A 87 -10.19 -26.04 26.76
C PRO A 87 -9.57 -24.93 27.64
N ASP A 88 -8.25 -24.98 27.84
CA ASP A 88 -7.54 -24.02 28.69
C ASP A 88 -7.26 -22.66 28.00
N ALA A 89 -7.40 -22.58 26.66
CA ALA A 89 -7.23 -21.33 25.93
C ALA A 89 -8.24 -20.27 26.39
N LYS A 90 -7.79 -19.02 26.66
CA LYS A 90 -8.66 -17.92 27.06
C LYS A 90 -9.03 -17.08 25.85
N LEU A 91 -10.30 -16.67 25.83
CA LEU A 91 -10.87 -15.89 24.72
C LEU A 91 -10.62 -14.39 24.93
N ALA A 92 -10.10 -13.72 23.89
CA ALA A 92 -9.97 -12.27 23.92
C ALA A 92 -10.97 -11.60 22.96
N ILE A 93 -10.60 -11.26 21.73
CA ILE A 93 -11.48 -10.59 20.76
C ILE A 93 -11.43 -11.27 19.39
N GLY A 94 -12.56 -11.23 18.66
CA GLY A 94 -12.69 -11.88 17.36
C GLY A 94 -13.53 -11.11 16.34
N PRO A 95 -13.08 -9.93 15.84
CA PRO A 95 -13.84 -9.15 14.87
C PRO A 95 -13.74 -9.72 13.46
N SER A 96 -14.70 -9.32 12.60
CA SER A 96 -14.53 -9.38 11.15
C SER A 96 -13.60 -8.27 10.68
N ILE A 97 -12.88 -8.53 9.61
CA ILE A 97 -12.01 -7.56 8.90
C ILE A 97 -12.34 -7.60 7.40
N ALA A 98 -11.81 -6.65 6.64
CA ALA A 98 -12.14 -6.46 5.22
C ALA A 98 -12.02 -7.75 4.38
N GLU A 99 -10.97 -8.56 4.58
CA GLU A 99 -10.72 -9.78 3.80
C GLU A 99 -10.94 -11.08 4.58
N GLY A 100 -11.45 -11.01 5.83
CA GLY A 100 -11.63 -12.19 6.65
C GLY A 100 -12.08 -11.90 8.06
N PHE A 101 -11.54 -12.63 9.00
CA PHE A 101 -11.72 -12.45 10.43
C PHE A 101 -10.45 -12.87 11.17
N TYR A 102 -10.32 -12.48 12.42
CA TYR A 102 -9.36 -13.09 13.33
C TYR A 102 -10.00 -13.35 14.68
N TYR A 103 -9.32 -14.13 15.50
CA TYR A 103 -9.64 -14.27 16.92
C TYR A 103 -8.34 -14.39 17.72
N ASP A 104 -8.27 -13.66 18.84
CA ASP A 104 -7.13 -13.64 19.75
C ASP A 104 -7.37 -14.58 20.94
N PHE A 105 -6.36 -15.38 21.23
CA PHE A 105 -6.39 -16.37 22.30
C PHE A 105 -5.15 -16.21 23.20
N ASP A 106 -5.34 -16.29 24.50
CA ASP A 106 -4.23 -16.52 25.42
C ASP A 106 -3.97 -18.03 25.47
N HIS A 107 -2.93 -18.42 24.75
CA HIS A 107 -2.53 -19.81 24.53
C HIS A 107 -1.10 -19.86 24.00
N GLU A 108 -0.45 -21.02 24.08
CA GLU A 108 0.82 -21.28 23.38
C GLU A 108 0.66 -21.15 21.85
N PRO A 109 1.77 -20.93 21.09
CA PRO A 109 1.70 -20.76 19.66
C PRO A 109 1.01 -21.92 18.94
N PHE A 110 0.04 -21.63 18.08
CA PHE A 110 -0.63 -22.64 17.25
C PHE A 110 0.25 -23.05 16.07
N SER A 111 0.49 -24.33 15.92
CA SER A 111 1.17 -24.93 14.77
C SER A 111 0.23 -25.04 13.55
N ARG A 112 0.79 -25.35 12.38
CA ARG A 112 -0.03 -25.63 11.18
C ARG A 112 -0.96 -26.85 11.41
N GLU A 113 -0.48 -27.87 12.09
CA GLU A 113 -1.28 -29.06 12.42
C GLU A 113 -2.44 -28.71 13.34
N ASP A 114 -2.27 -27.76 14.25
CA ASP A 114 -3.35 -27.29 15.12
C ASP A 114 -4.41 -26.53 14.33
N LEU A 115 -4.01 -25.68 13.35
CA LEU A 115 -4.96 -25.03 12.46
C LEU A 115 -5.77 -26.05 11.65
N ASP A 116 -5.17 -27.15 11.18
CA ASP A 116 -5.86 -28.19 10.44
C ASP A 116 -6.86 -28.96 11.35
N LYS A 117 -6.50 -29.22 12.63
CA LYS A 117 -7.42 -29.78 13.63
C LYS A 117 -8.60 -28.84 13.91
N LEU A 118 -8.31 -27.53 14.06
CA LEU A 118 -9.34 -26.52 14.30
C LEU A 118 -10.29 -26.39 13.11
N GLU A 119 -9.79 -26.41 11.86
CA GLU A 119 -10.68 -26.45 10.69
C GLU A 119 -11.60 -27.67 10.67
N ALA A 120 -11.09 -28.84 11.06
CA ALA A 120 -11.88 -30.05 11.14
C ALA A 120 -12.97 -29.92 12.20
N GLU A 121 -12.67 -29.30 13.36
CA GLU A 121 -13.65 -29.07 14.44
C GLU A 121 -14.68 -28.01 14.04
N MET A 122 -14.25 -26.89 13.43
CA MET A 122 -15.17 -25.89 12.86
C MET A 122 -16.18 -26.50 11.88
N LYS A 123 -15.75 -27.43 11.03
CA LYS A 123 -16.66 -28.17 10.14
C LYS A 123 -17.71 -28.98 10.90
N LYS A 124 -17.37 -29.54 12.06
CA LYS A 124 -18.33 -30.24 12.91
C LYS A 124 -19.34 -29.26 13.52
N VAL A 125 -18.87 -28.16 14.12
CA VAL A 125 -19.73 -27.10 14.68
C VAL A 125 -20.71 -26.57 13.63
N ILE A 126 -20.23 -26.31 12.41
CA ILE A 126 -21.08 -25.86 11.31
C ILE A 126 -22.11 -26.95 10.93
N LYS A 127 -21.72 -28.21 10.89
CA LYS A 127 -22.61 -29.34 10.56
C LYS A 127 -23.69 -29.56 11.62
N GLU A 128 -23.39 -29.30 12.91
CA GLU A 128 -24.37 -29.36 14.00
C GLU A 128 -25.51 -28.37 13.77
N GLY A 129 -25.23 -27.22 13.16
CA GLY A 129 -26.23 -26.27 12.71
C GLY A 129 -26.96 -25.56 13.83
N ALA A 130 -26.29 -25.34 14.94
CA ALA A 130 -26.86 -24.67 16.11
C ALA A 130 -27.43 -23.30 15.77
N HIS A 131 -28.56 -22.95 16.38
CA HIS A 131 -29.08 -21.59 16.34
C HIS A 131 -28.17 -20.68 17.15
N ILE A 132 -27.95 -19.47 16.66
CA ILE A 132 -27.22 -18.42 17.36
C ILE A 132 -28.25 -17.53 18.05
N GLU A 133 -28.25 -17.50 19.38
CA GLU A 133 -29.19 -16.77 20.20
C GLU A 133 -28.50 -15.58 20.85
N LYS A 134 -29.16 -14.42 20.85
CA LYS A 134 -28.70 -13.20 21.52
C LYS A 134 -29.43 -13.09 22.88
N PHE A 135 -28.70 -12.74 23.92
CA PHE A 135 -29.27 -12.35 25.22
C PHE A 135 -28.42 -11.25 25.86
N GLU A 136 -29.01 -10.54 26.80
CA GLU A 136 -28.36 -9.43 27.50
C GLU A 136 -28.35 -9.73 29.02
N LEU A 137 -27.28 -9.30 29.69
CA LEU A 137 -27.16 -9.38 31.14
C LEU A 137 -26.80 -7.99 31.70
N PRO A 138 -27.30 -7.70 32.95
CA PRO A 138 -26.78 -6.58 33.72
C PRO A 138 -25.27 -6.73 33.95
N ARG A 139 -24.55 -5.61 34.09
CA ARG A 139 -23.08 -5.58 34.20
C ARG A 139 -22.52 -6.53 35.25
N GLU A 140 -23.08 -6.51 36.45
CA GLU A 140 -22.62 -7.37 37.58
C GLU A 140 -22.80 -8.86 37.26
N GLU A 141 -23.96 -9.21 36.68
CA GLU A 141 -24.23 -10.57 36.24
C GLU A 141 -23.35 -11.00 35.10
N ALA A 142 -23.09 -10.10 34.11
CA ALA A 142 -22.21 -10.33 33.00
C ALA A 142 -20.76 -10.60 33.44
N ILE A 143 -20.24 -9.82 34.38
CA ILE A 143 -18.92 -10.02 34.98
C ILE A 143 -18.85 -11.39 35.63
N LYS A 144 -19.79 -11.71 36.52
CA LYS A 144 -19.86 -13.00 37.24
C LYS A 144 -19.95 -14.17 36.26
N PHE A 145 -20.76 -14.02 35.20
CA PHE A 145 -20.94 -15.02 34.16
C PHE A 145 -19.65 -15.36 33.43
N MET A 146 -18.78 -14.35 33.17
CA MET A 146 -17.48 -14.54 32.53
C MET A 146 -16.40 -14.99 33.50
N GLU A 147 -16.46 -14.58 34.78
CA GLU A 147 -15.57 -15.07 35.83
C GLU A 147 -15.77 -16.58 36.07
N GLU A 148 -17.03 -17.06 36.14
CA GLU A 148 -17.36 -18.49 36.27
C GLU A 148 -16.84 -19.33 35.10
N ARG A 149 -16.71 -18.72 33.88
CA ARG A 149 -16.13 -19.33 32.69
C ARG A 149 -14.61 -19.15 32.56
N GLN A 150 -14.01 -18.48 33.55
CA GLN A 150 -12.58 -18.21 33.58
C GLN A 150 -12.07 -17.45 32.30
N GLU A 151 -12.83 -16.45 31.83
CA GLU A 151 -12.49 -15.63 30.67
C GLU A 151 -12.08 -14.20 31.09
N PRO A 152 -10.84 -14.01 31.59
CA PRO A 152 -10.41 -12.75 32.21
C PRO A 152 -10.42 -11.57 31.26
N TYR A 153 -10.10 -11.76 29.97
CA TYR A 153 -10.13 -10.69 28.96
C TYR A 153 -11.55 -10.19 28.69
N LYS A 154 -12.56 -11.09 28.76
CA LYS A 154 -13.97 -10.71 28.62
C LYS A 154 -14.44 -9.91 29.83
N VAL A 155 -13.99 -10.27 31.03
CA VAL A 155 -14.27 -9.50 32.28
C VAL A 155 -13.66 -8.07 32.14
N GLU A 156 -12.42 -7.95 31.68
CA GLU A 156 -11.79 -6.64 31.46
C GLU A 156 -12.57 -5.80 30.43
N LEU A 157 -12.99 -6.40 29.32
CA LEU A 157 -13.80 -5.72 28.32
C LEU A 157 -15.12 -5.20 28.87
N ILE A 158 -15.84 -6.01 29.69
CA ILE A 158 -17.09 -5.58 30.28
C ILE A 158 -16.88 -4.41 31.24
N LYS A 159 -15.79 -4.43 32.03
CA LYS A 159 -15.48 -3.35 32.99
C LYS A 159 -15.20 -2.01 32.29
N ASP A 160 -14.66 -2.04 31.07
CA ASP A 160 -14.29 -0.86 30.29
C ASP A 160 -15.46 -0.26 29.49
N LEU A 161 -16.59 -0.98 29.33
CA LEU A 161 -17.76 -0.44 28.66
C LEU A 161 -18.32 0.77 29.43
N PRO A 162 -18.85 1.81 28.75
CA PRO A 162 -19.50 2.94 29.40
C PRO A 162 -20.67 2.52 30.32
N GLU A 163 -20.95 3.30 31.35
CA GLU A 163 -22.10 3.06 32.21
C GLU A 163 -23.41 3.16 31.42
N GLY A 164 -24.32 2.23 31.62
CA GLY A 164 -25.61 2.16 30.96
C GLY A 164 -25.61 1.47 29.59
N GLU A 165 -24.44 1.04 29.10
CA GLU A 165 -24.37 0.26 27.86
C GLU A 165 -24.90 -1.16 28.07
N LYS A 166 -25.65 -1.66 27.07
CA LYS A 166 -26.20 -3.02 27.07
C LYS A 166 -25.08 -4.04 26.82
N ILE A 167 -24.99 -5.05 27.71
CA ILE A 167 -23.98 -6.08 27.61
C ILE A 167 -24.62 -7.33 27.02
N SER A 168 -24.31 -7.57 25.74
CA SER A 168 -24.88 -8.66 24.96
C SER A 168 -23.94 -9.84 24.83
N PHE A 169 -24.54 -11.02 24.77
CA PHE A 169 -23.92 -12.31 24.59
C PHE A 169 -24.57 -13.05 23.43
N TYR A 170 -23.78 -13.87 22.76
CA TYR A 170 -24.27 -14.77 21.73
C TYR A 170 -23.97 -16.21 22.11
N LYS A 171 -25.01 -17.04 22.09
CA LYS A 171 -24.95 -18.46 22.42
C LYS A 171 -25.19 -19.29 21.17
N GLN A 172 -24.32 -20.27 20.94
CA GLN A 172 -24.47 -21.30 19.90
C GLN A 172 -24.20 -22.67 20.49
N GLY A 173 -25.27 -23.52 20.63
CA GLY A 173 -25.16 -24.76 21.37
C GLY A 173 -24.76 -24.53 22.81
N ASP A 174 -23.64 -25.14 23.26
CA ASP A 174 -23.10 -24.98 24.61
C ASP A 174 -22.08 -23.84 24.74
N PHE A 175 -21.65 -23.27 23.61
CA PHE A 175 -20.70 -22.16 23.54
C PHE A 175 -21.41 -20.81 23.69
N THR A 176 -20.82 -19.92 24.49
CA THR A 176 -21.31 -18.55 24.66
C THR A 176 -20.15 -17.58 24.70
N ASP A 177 -20.26 -16.45 23.98
CA ASP A 177 -19.27 -15.41 23.97
C ASP A 177 -19.87 -14.00 24.15
N LEU A 178 -19.10 -13.09 24.75
CA LEU A 178 -19.40 -11.66 24.85
C LEU A 178 -19.23 -11.01 23.48
N CYS A 179 -20.28 -10.43 22.93
CA CYS A 179 -20.24 -9.82 21.61
C CYS A 179 -21.39 -8.82 21.37
N ALA A 180 -21.13 -7.79 20.58
CA ALA A 180 -22.15 -6.83 20.13
C ALA A 180 -22.93 -7.31 18.88
N GLY A 181 -22.43 -8.28 18.14
CA GLY A 181 -23.03 -8.74 16.87
C GLY A 181 -22.72 -7.83 15.69
N PRO A 182 -23.46 -7.92 14.57
CA PRO A 182 -24.48 -8.93 14.27
C PRO A 182 -23.91 -10.31 13.91
N HIS A 183 -24.75 -11.33 14.02
CA HIS A 183 -24.43 -12.71 13.66
C HIS A 183 -25.49 -13.37 12.77
N LEU A 184 -25.08 -14.41 12.04
CA LEU A 184 -25.98 -15.28 11.29
C LEU A 184 -27.04 -15.92 12.20
N GLN A 185 -28.08 -16.47 11.61
CA GLN A 185 -29.13 -17.15 12.37
C GLN A 185 -28.66 -18.51 12.90
N ARG A 186 -27.80 -19.21 12.16
CA ARG A 186 -27.33 -20.58 12.49
C ARG A 186 -25.89 -20.77 12.01
N THR A 187 -25.15 -21.61 12.72
CA THR A 187 -23.76 -21.96 12.33
C THR A 187 -23.66 -22.59 10.95
N LYS A 188 -24.67 -23.40 10.52
CA LYS A 188 -24.70 -24.04 9.19
C LYS A 188 -24.88 -23.08 8.00
N ASP A 189 -25.17 -21.82 8.27
CA ASP A 189 -25.32 -20.80 7.24
C ASP A 189 -23.96 -20.30 6.74
N ILE A 190 -22.85 -20.62 7.44
CA ILE A 190 -21.48 -20.48 6.96
C ILE A 190 -21.18 -21.55 5.91
N LYS A 191 -21.04 -21.19 4.64
CA LYS A 191 -20.92 -22.14 3.50
C LYS A 191 -19.48 -22.53 3.19
N ALA A 192 -18.55 -21.58 3.29
CA ALA A 192 -17.15 -21.81 2.96
C ALA A 192 -16.25 -20.97 3.86
N PHE A 193 -15.21 -21.56 4.43
CA PHE A 193 -14.23 -20.89 5.27
C PHE A 193 -12.87 -21.57 5.14
N LYS A 194 -11.80 -20.83 5.53
CA LYS A 194 -10.44 -21.33 5.62
C LYS A 194 -9.69 -20.60 6.73
N LEU A 195 -8.90 -21.33 7.53
CA LEU A 195 -7.90 -20.72 8.42
C LEU A 195 -6.61 -20.46 7.64
N ILE A 196 -6.11 -19.24 7.71
CA ILE A 196 -5.00 -18.77 6.87
C ILE A 196 -3.66 -18.91 7.59
N SER A 197 -3.56 -18.34 8.80
CA SER A 197 -2.31 -18.28 9.55
C SER A 197 -2.54 -18.07 11.05
N SER A 198 -1.48 -18.26 11.82
CA SER A 198 -1.40 -17.86 13.22
C SER A 198 -0.21 -16.94 13.42
N SER A 199 -0.34 -15.94 14.28
CA SER A 199 0.75 -15.02 14.65
C SER A 199 0.57 -14.53 16.08
N MET A 200 1.67 -14.02 16.65
CA MET A 200 1.62 -13.35 17.95
C MET A 200 0.97 -11.96 17.79
N ALA A 201 0.18 -11.56 18.76
CA ALA A 201 -0.36 -10.22 18.92
C ALA A 201 -0.25 -9.78 20.38
N TYR A 202 -0.24 -8.47 20.64
CA TYR A 202 -0.31 -7.95 22.01
C TYR A 202 -1.75 -7.58 22.35
N TRP A 203 -2.14 -7.83 23.60
CA TRP A 203 -3.46 -7.40 24.07
C TRP A 203 -3.68 -5.90 23.86
N ARG A 204 -4.72 -5.55 23.10
CA ARG A 204 -5.04 -4.15 22.70
C ARG A 204 -3.93 -3.43 21.95
N GLY A 205 -3.04 -4.15 21.31
CA GLY A 205 -1.92 -3.57 20.57
C GLY A 205 -0.80 -2.98 21.42
N ASP A 206 -0.85 -3.13 22.73
CA ASP A 206 0.12 -2.58 23.68
C ASP A 206 1.23 -3.61 23.96
N SER A 207 2.46 -3.32 23.53
CA SER A 207 3.62 -4.20 23.70
C SER A 207 4.00 -4.50 25.15
N ASN A 208 3.48 -3.72 26.12
CA ASN A 208 3.68 -3.94 27.55
C ASN A 208 2.65 -4.89 28.17
N LYS A 209 1.62 -5.28 27.42
CA LYS A 209 0.55 -6.19 27.88
C LYS A 209 0.81 -7.64 27.46
N ALA A 210 -0.15 -8.52 27.78
CA ALA A 210 -0.08 -9.95 27.52
C ALA A 210 0.13 -10.24 26.02
N LYS A 211 0.95 -11.25 25.74
CA LYS A 211 1.15 -11.80 24.40
C LYS A 211 0.05 -12.81 24.13
N LEU A 212 -0.71 -12.60 23.08
CA LEU A 212 -1.79 -13.46 22.63
C LEU A 212 -1.43 -14.15 21.33
N GLN A 213 -2.13 -15.21 20.99
CA GLN A 213 -2.04 -15.90 19.70
C GLN A 213 -3.25 -15.52 18.86
N ARG A 214 -3.02 -14.90 17.72
CA ARG A 214 -4.04 -14.50 16.77
C ARG A 214 -4.14 -15.51 15.66
N ILE A 215 -5.32 -16.08 15.43
CA ILE A 215 -5.61 -16.93 14.29
C ILE A 215 -6.40 -16.12 13.27
N TYR A 216 -5.90 -16.06 12.05
CA TYR A 216 -6.59 -15.45 10.91
C TYR A 216 -7.34 -16.48 10.10
N GLY A 217 -8.55 -16.14 9.70
CA GLY A 217 -9.38 -16.93 8.80
C GLY A 217 -10.15 -16.05 7.82
N THR A 218 -10.79 -16.70 6.85
CA THR A 218 -11.73 -16.03 5.94
C THR A 218 -12.96 -16.91 5.74
N ALA A 219 -14.10 -16.28 5.38
CA ALA A 219 -15.33 -16.96 5.05
C ALA A 219 -16.08 -16.27 3.92
N TYR A 220 -16.77 -17.07 3.09
CA TYR A 220 -17.49 -16.65 1.90
C TYR A 220 -18.83 -17.36 1.77
N ASN A 221 -19.73 -16.82 0.92
CA ASN A 221 -21.04 -17.39 0.65
C ASN A 221 -20.99 -18.70 -0.17
N SER A 222 -19.91 -18.93 -0.91
CA SER A 222 -19.73 -20.12 -1.73
C SER A 222 -18.29 -20.63 -1.69
N LYS A 223 -18.10 -21.88 -2.13
CA LYS A 223 -16.77 -22.46 -2.27
C LYS A 223 -16.00 -21.82 -3.41
N GLU A 224 -16.69 -21.48 -4.48
CA GLU A 224 -16.11 -20.83 -5.65
C GLU A 224 -15.52 -19.47 -5.31
N GLU A 225 -16.22 -18.66 -4.50
CA GLU A 225 -15.72 -17.38 -3.99
C GLU A 225 -14.49 -17.58 -3.09
N LEU A 226 -14.54 -18.56 -2.19
CA LEU A 226 -13.41 -18.90 -1.33
C LEU A 226 -12.19 -19.35 -2.15
N GLU A 227 -12.37 -20.24 -3.12
CA GLU A 227 -11.29 -20.73 -4.00
C GLU A 227 -10.68 -19.59 -4.80
N ALA A 228 -11.50 -18.70 -5.36
CA ALA A 228 -11.04 -17.50 -6.05
C ALA A 228 -10.20 -16.59 -5.14
N HIS A 229 -10.66 -16.38 -3.91
CA HIS A 229 -9.90 -15.60 -2.91
C HIS A 229 -8.58 -16.27 -2.52
N LEU A 230 -8.58 -17.58 -2.28
CA LEU A 230 -7.35 -18.31 -1.92
C LEU A 230 -6.34 -18.28 -3.07
N LYS A 231 -6.79 -18.42 -4.32
CA LYS A 231 -5.95 -18.26 -5.50
C LYS A 231 -5.39 -16.84 -5.59
N HIS A 232 -6.21 -15.83 -5.31
CA HIS A 232 -5.75 -14.44 -5.25
C HIS A 232 -4.67 -14.23 -4.18
N LEU A 233 -4.82 -14.84 -2.99
CA LEU A 233 -3.79 -14.79 -1.93
C LEU A 233 -2.49 -15.50 -2.33
N GLU A 234 -2.58 -16.58 -3.09
CA GLU A 234 -1.41 -17.26 -3.65
C GLU A 234 -0.70 -16.37 -4.69
N ASP A 235 -1.46 -15.76 -5.60
CA ASP A 235 -0.92 -14.82 -6.59
C ASP A 235 -0.24 -13.63 -5.92
N ILE A 236 -0.83 -13.07 -4.84
CA ILE A 236 -0.22 -12.02 -4.02
C ILE A 236 1.14 -12.47 -3.47
N LYS A 237 1.20 -13.66 -2.84
CA LYS A 237 2.45 -14.21 -2.29
C LYS A 237 3.51 -14.44 -3.36
N LEU A 238 3.09 -14.80 -4.58
CA LEU A 238 4.01 -14.98 -5.71
C LEU A 238 4.54 -13.66 -6.25
N ARG A 239 3.82 -12.56 -6.06
CA ARG A 239 4.19 -11.21 -6.50
C ARG A 239 4.87 -10.36 -5.44
N ASP A 240 4.85 -10.80 -4.17
CA ASP A 240 5.43 -10.05 -3.04
C ASP A 240 6.87 -9.62 -3.33
N HIS A 241 7.12 -8.30 -3.25
CA HIS A 241 8.42 -7.72 -3.60
C HIS A 241 9.56 -8.18 -2.68
N ASN A 242 9.26 -8.55 -1.43
CA ASN A 242 10.30 -9.08 -0.52
C ASN A 242 10.77 -10.47 -0.98
N LYS A 243 9.83 -11.32 -1.40
CA LYS A 243 10.13 -12.66 -1.91
C LYS A 243 10.87 -12.55 -3.25
N LEU A 244 10.24 -11.91 -4.23
CA LEU A 244 10.81 -11.78 -5.58
C LEU A 244 12.13 -11.01 -5.59
N GLY A 245 12.22 -9.93 -4.81
CA GLY A 245 13.44 -9.14 -4.73
C GLY A 245 14.65 -9.91 -4.22
N ARG A 246 14.44 -10.81 -3.24
CA ARG A 246 15.49 -11.72 -2.75
C ARG A 246 15.82 -12.83 -3.75
N GLU A 247 14.79 -13.50 -4.32
CA GLU A 247 14.97 -14.54 -5.33
C GLU A 247 15.72 -14.04 -6.57
N MET A 248 15.44 -12.82 -6.99
CA MET A 248 16.07 -12.16 -8.14
C MET A 248 17.39 -11.45 -7.80
N GLU A 249 17.83 -11.49 -6.56
CA GLU A 249 19.03 -10.80 -6.07
C GLU A 249 19.00 -9.28 -6.33
N LEU A 250 17.86 -8.64 -6.07
CA LEU A 250 17.72 -7.20 -6.20
C LEU A 250 18.14 -6.46 -4.94
N PHE A 251 17.74 -6.97 -3.78
CA PHE A 251 18.11 -6.43 -2.47
C PHE A 251 18.09 -7.51 -1.39
N THR A 252 18.65 -7.17 -0.24
CA THR A 252 18.60 -8.01 0.97
C THR A 252 18.55 -7.14 2.22
N THR A 253 18.22 -7.75 3.35
CA THR A 253 18.28 -7.13 4.68
C THR A 253 19.15 -7.97 5.58
N VAL A 254 19.95 -7.34 6.45
CA VAL A 254 20.89 -8.00 7.36
C VAL A 254 20.73 -7.37 8.74
N ASP A 255 20.53 -8.19 9.76
CA ASP A 255 20.22 -7.72 11.12
C ASP A 255 21.29 -6.79 11.71
N VAL A 256 22.58 -7.06 11.42
CA VAL A 256 23.69 -6.23 11.88
C VAL A 256 23.70 -4.83 11.24
N VAL A 257 23.06 -4.65 10.07
CA VAL A 257 22.88 -3.32 9.44
C VAL A 257 21.69 -2.61 10.04
N GLY A 258 20.64 -3.34 10.39
CA GLY A 258 19.46 -2.83 11.06
C GLY A 258 18.19 -2.87 10.21
N GLN A 259 17.06 -2.81 10.90
CA GLN A 259 15.73 -2.77 10.23
C GLN A 259 15.53 -1.47 9.45
N GLY A 260 14.85 -1.55 8.32
CA GLY A 260 14.56 -0.40 7.47
C GLY A 260 15.78 0.15 6.71
N LEU A 261 16.89 -0.62 6.66
CA LEU A 261 18.13 -0.29 5.96
C LEU A 261 18.48 -1.40 4.96
N PRO A 262 17.72 -1.53 3.85
CA PRO A 262 17.96 -2.56 2.85
C PRO A 262 19.30 -2.34 2.13
N LEU A 263 20.01 -3.43 1.84
CA LEU A 263 21.19 -3.43 0.98
C LEU A 263 20.73 -3.70 -0.45
N MET A 264 20.90 -2.71 -1.33
CA MET A 264 20.67 -2.90 -2.75
C MET A 264 21.80 -3.71 -3.36
N LEU A 265 21.48 -4.88 -3.94
CA LEU A 265 22.42 -5.74 -4.63
C LEU A 265 22.69 -5.22 -6.06
N PRO A 266 23.72 -5.71 -6.75
CA PRO A 266 24.12 -5.14 -8.06
C PRO A 266 22.99 -5.02 -9.10
N LYS A 267 22.10 -6.01 -9.18
CA LYS A 267 20.95 -5.97 -10.10
C LYS A 267 19.94 -4.88 -9.72
N GLY A 268 19.57 -4.80 -8.44
CA GLY A 268 18.67 -3.77 -7.94
C GLY A 268 19.26 -2.36 -8.04
N THR A 269 20.55 -2.23 -7.70
CA THR A 269 21.28 -0.96 -7.87
C THR A 269 21.23 -0.48 -9.31
N LYS A 270 21.45 -1.39 -10.29
CA LYS A 270 21.36 -1.07 -11.70
C LYS A 270 19.97 -0.56 -12.10
N MET A 271 18.91 -1.18 -11.59
CA MET A 271 17.53 -0.74 -11.85
C MET A 271 17.26 0.66 -11.30
N ILE A 272 17.66 0.92 -10.05
CA ILE A 272 17.54 2.27 -9.46
C ILE A 272 18.33 3.30 -10.26
N GLN A 273 19.55 2.98 -10.68
CA GLN A 273 20.35 3.90 -11.52
C GLN A 273 19.71 4.19 -12.87
N LYS A 274 19.03 3.21 -13.51
CA LYS A 274 18.27 3.45 -14.75
C LYS A 274 17.11 4.41 -14.51
N LEU A 275 16.36 4.22 -13.42
CA LEU A 275 15.28 5.11 -13.03
C LEU A 275 15.80 6.52 -12.74
N GLN A 276 16.88 6.66 -11.98
CA GLN A 276 17.47 7.95 -11.62
C GLN A 276 17.94 8.72 -12.86
N ARG A 277 18.73 8.10 -13.73
CA ARG A 277 19.21 8.74 -14.97
C ARG A 277 18.05 9.18 -15.85
N TRP A 278 17.05 8.31 -16.03
CA TRP A 278 15.88 8.66 -16.83
C TRP A 278 15.12 9.85 -16.26
N ILE A 279 14.86 9.87 -14.95
CA ILE A 279 14.14 10.98 -14.31
C ILE A 279 14.95 12.28 -14.35
N GLU A 280 16.26 12.20 -14.10
CA GLU A 280 17.14 13.36 -14.18
C GLU A 280 17.18 13.93 -15.60
N ASP A 281 17.38 13.09 -16.61
CA ASP A 281 17.39 13.51 -18.02
C ASP A 281 16.03 14.11 -18.44
N LEU A 282 14.93 13.51 -18.00
CA LEU A 282 13.57 13.97 -18.28
C LEU A 282 13.32 15.36 -17.68
N GLU A 283 13.61 15.53 -16.39
CA GLU A 283 13.42 16.79 -15.69
C GLU A 283 14.29 17.92 -16.26
N ASP A 284 15.56 17.65 -16.51
CA ASP A 284 16.52 18.66 -16.99
C ASP A 284 16.24 19.08 -18.43
N ASN A 285 15.97 18.11 -19.31
CA ASN A 285 15.88 18.39 -20.76
C ASN A 285 14.47 18.77 -21.23
N GLU A 286 13.41 18.26 -20.56
CA GLU A 286 12.03 18.42 -21.04
C GLU A 286 11.19 19.32 -20.14
N TRP A 287 11.46 19.35 -18.81
CA TRP A 287 10.71 20.17 -17.84
C TRP A 287 11.47 21.38 -17.29
N GLY A 288 12.74 21.60 -17.72
CA GLY A 288 13.52 22.79 -17.40
C GLY A 288 13.93 22.92 -15.94
N TYR A 289 14.21 21.80 -15.27
CA TYR A 289 14.77 21.80 -13.93
C TYR A 289 16.26 22.06 -13.93
N VAL A 290 16.76 22.69 -12.88
CA VAL A 290 18.18 22.82 -12.56
C VAL A 290 18.54 21.92 -11.40
N ARG A 291 19.67 21.21 -11.50
CA ARG A 291 20.09 20.28 -10.46
C ARG A 291 20.76 20.97 -9.30
N THR A 292 20.39 20.53 -8.11
CA THR A 292 21.08 20.86 -6.86
C THR A 292 21.63 19.61 -6.21
N LYS A 293 22.58 19.82 -5.31
CA LYS A 293 23.10 18.77 -4.43
C LYS A 293 23.38 19.39 -3.07
N THR A 294 22.66 18.99 -2.06
CA THR A 294 22.70 19.57 -0.74
C THR A 294 23.19 18.56 0.31
N PRO A 295 23.66 19.03 1.49
CA PRO A 295 24.17 18.13 2.53
C PRO A 295 23.11 17.18 3.08
N LEU A 296 23.57 16.03 3.61
CA LEU A 296 22.69 15.02 4.21
C LEU A 296 22.30 15.34 5.66
N MET A 297 22.92 16.34 6.26
CA MET A 297 22.67 16.78 7.64
C MET A 297 22.79 18.28 7.76
N ALA A 298 22.14 18.85 8.77
CA ALA A 298 22.25 20.24 9.12
C ALA A 298 22.12 20.44 10.63
N LYS A 299 22.43 21.64 11.11
CA LYS A 299 22.14 22.07 12.48
C LYS A 299 20.63 22.09 12.72
N SER A 300 20.24 21.80 13.94
CA SER A 300 18.83 21.87 14.37
C SER A 300 18.16 23.21 14.05
N ASP A 301 18.94 24.29 13.99
CA ASP A 301 18.44 25.63 13.68
C ASP A 301 17.76 25.72 12.30
N LEU A 302 18.28 25.00 11.30
CA LEU A 302 17.64 24.94 9.99
C LEU A 302 16.20 24.39 10.09
N TYR A 303 16.02 23.36 10.89
CA TYR A 303 14.74 22.70 11.09
C TYR A 303 13.79 23.47 12.01
N LYS A 304 14.34 24.31 12.93
CA LYS A 304 13.56 25.28 13.72
C LYS A 304 12.99 26.38 12.82
N ILE A 305 13.81 26.94 11.91
CA ILE A 305 13.34 27.95 10.94
C ILE A 305 12.21 27.38 10.06
N SER A 306 12.33 26.15 9.61
CA SER A 306 11.32 25.51 8.77
C SER A 306 10.10 24.97 9.53
N GLY A 307 10.09 25.02 10.87
CA GLY A 307 9.02 24.47 11.72
C GLY A 307 9.05 22.94 11.88
N HIS A 308 9.93 22.24 11.18
CA HIS A 308 9.99 20.77 11.28
C HIS A 308 10.50 20.28 12.63
N TRP A 309 11.31 21.09 13.33
CA TRP A 309 11.78 20.72 14.67
C TRP A 309 10.64 20.59 15.67
N ASP A 310 9.63 21.44 15.58
CA ASP A 310 8.49 21.46 16.49
C ASP A 310 7.39 20.46 16.09
N HIS A 311 7.26 20.12 14.80
CA HIS A 311 6.16 19.31 14.28
C HIS A 311 6.55 17.90 13.84
N TYR A 312 7.86 17.58 13.73
CA TYR A 312 8.34 16.33 13.15
C TYR A 312 9.59 15.76 13.84
N GLN A 313 9.92 16.21 15.05
CA GLN A 313 11.15 15.83 15.75
C GLN A 313 11.27 14.31 15.96
N ASP A 314 10.18 13.63 16.33
CA ASP A 314 10.14 12.18 16.58
C ASP A 314 10.52 11.37 15.33
N GLY A 315 10.23 11.88 14.13
CA GLY A 315 10.59 11.29 12.85
C GLY A 315 12.02 11.58 12.38
N MET A 316 12.84 12.25 13.17
CA MET A 316 14.19 12.67 12.80
C MET A 316 15.28 11.87 13.52
N PHE A 317 16.39 11.58 12.84
CA PHE A 317 17.62 11.11 13.46
C PHE A 317 18.44 12.31 13.95
N ILE A 318 18.50 12.49 15.27
CA ILE A 318 19.22 13.57 15.94
C ILE A 318 20.59 13.09 16.34
N LEU A 319 21.62 13.91 16.10
CA LEU A 319 23.03 13.66 16.40
C LEU A 319 23.49 14.67 17.46
N GLY A 320 23.83 14.17 18.62
CA GLY A 320 24.16 14.97 19.82
C GLY A 320 23.04 14.89 20.86
N ASP A 321 23.34 15.42 22.06
CA ASP A 321 22.39 15.49 23.17
C ASP A 321 21.79 16.90 23.27
N PRO A 322 20.49 17.10 22.97
CA PRO A 322 19.85 18.40 23.05
C PRO A 322 19.92 19.07 24.42
N GLN A 323 20.20 18.31 25.48
CA GLN A 323 20.26 18.84 26.84
C GLN A 323 21.71 19.22 27.30
N HIS A 324 22.72 18.63 26.63
CA HIS A 324 24.12 18.76 27.09
C HIS A 324 25.07 19.31 26.02
N ASP A 325 24.73 19.22 24.74
CA ASP A 325 25.60 19.65 23.65
C ASP A 325 25.28 21.08 23.17
N GLY A 326 26.32 21.86 22.84
CA GLY A 326 26.16 23.22 22.32
C GLY A 326 25.77 23.27 20.83
N GLU A 327 26.00 22.23 20.08
CA GLU A 327 25.61 22.10 18.65
C GLU A 327 24.93 20.77 18.40
N ILE A 328 23.68 20.83 17.93
CA ILE A 328 22.88 19.66 17.58
C ILE A 328 22.74 19.60 16.07
N LEU A 329 23.08 18.45 15.52
CA LEU A 329 22.86 18.13 14.11
C LEU A 329 21.69 17.16 13.96
N ALA A 330 21.07 17.10 12.77
CA ALA A 330 20.11 16.05 12.42
C ALA A 330 20.31 15.62 10.97
N LEU A 331 20.07 14.32 10.71
CA LEU A 331 19.98 13.83 9.35
C LEU A 331 18.71 14.38 8.72
N ARG A 332 18.77 14.76 7.44
CA ARG A 332 17.65 15.42 6.75
C ARG A 332 16.48 14.47 6.47
N PRO A 333 15.27 14.76 6.96
CA PRO A 333 14.05 14.03 6.58
C PRO A 333 13.40 14.57 5.29
N MET A 334 13.84 15.75 4.80
CA MET A 334 13.42 16.45 3.57
C MET A 334 14.53 17.36 3.05
N THR A 335 14.41 17.81 1.81
CA THR A 335 15.43 18.65 1.14
C THR A 335 15.05 20.12 1.08
N CYS A 336 13.77 20.47 1.20
CA CYS A 336 13.25 21.83 1.01
C CYS A 336 14.06 22.93 1.74
N PRO A 337 14.41 22.85 3.05
CA PRO A 337 15.11 23.93 3.74
C PRO A 337 16.47 24.25 3.14
N PHE A 338 17.15 23.26 2.59
CA PHE A 338 18.45 23.44 1.94
C PHE A 338 18.31 24.17 0.60
N GLN A 339 17.32 23.78 -0.22
CA GLN A 339 17.11 24.40 -1.53
C GLN A 339 16.64 25.86 -1.41
N TYR A 340 16.00 26.24 -0.32
CA TYR A 340 15.68 27.65 -0.07
C TYR A 340 16.93 28.52 0.06
N TYR A 341 18.00 28.03 0.69
CA TYR A 341 19.28 28.72 0.73
C TYR A 341 19.99 28.71 -0.64
N VAL A 342 19.82 27.67 -1.45
CA VAL A 342 20.31 27.69 -2.83
C VAL A 342 19.60 28.78 -3.64
N TYR A 343 18.28 28.88 -3.55
CA TYR A 343 17.52 29.96 -4.18
C TYR A 343 17.98 31.35 -3.70
N LYS A 344 18.12 31.51 -2.39
CA LYS A 344 18.49 32.78 -1.73
C LYS A 344 19.91 33.24 -2.04
N ASN A 345 20.78 32.34 -2.51
CA ASN A 345 22.19 32.64 -2.79
C ASN A 345 22.38 33.76 -3.86
N THR A 346 21.42 33.92 -4.77
CA THR A 346 21.40 34.99 -5.78
C THR A 346 20.02 35.64 -5.83
N GLN A 347 20.00 36.99 -5.89
CA GLN A 347 18.74 37.70 -6.06
C GLN A 347 18.06 37.32 -7.38
N LYS A 348 16.76 37.01 -7.28
CA LYS A 348 15.91 36.68 -8.44
C LYS A 348 14.94 37.79 -8.75
N SER A 349 14.59 37.95 -10.02
CA SER A 349 13.52 38.83 -10.50
C SER A 349 12.33 38.01 -10.98
N TYR A 350 11.21 38.66 -11.23
CA TYR A 350 10.01 38.03 -11.78
C TYR A 350 10.25 37.29 -13.13
N ARG A 351 11.33 37.62 -13.86
CA ARG A 351 11.71 36.98 -15.11
C ARG A 351 12.42 35.66 -14.93
N ASP A 352 12.99 35.44 -13.74
CA ASP A 352 13.72 34.22 -13.40
C ASP A 352 12.77 33.11 -12.88
N LEU A 353 11.47 33.42 -12.74
CA LEU A 353 10.46 32.50 -12.23
C LEU A 353 9.53 31.99 -13.34
N PRO A 354 9.17 30.71 -13.35
CA PRO A 354 9.38 29.71 -12.31
C PRO A 354 10.84 29.27 -12.22
N TYR A 355 11.40 29.18 -11.01
CA TYR A 355 12.73 28.63 -10.76
C TYR A 355 12.60 27.20 -10.21
N ARG A 356 12.80 26.22 -11.08
CA ARG A 356 12.57 24.80 -10.79
C ARG A 356 13.87 24.14 -10.35
N MET A 357 13.97 23.74 -9.09
CA MET A 357 15.11 23.03 -8.54
C MET A 357 14.78 21.56 -8.35
N GLY A 358 15.58 20.65 -8.92
CA GLY A 358 15.46 19.21 -8.77
C GLY A 358 16.65 18.62 -8.05
N GLU A 359 16.42 17.60 -7.21
CA GLU A 359 17.47 16.84 -6.54
C GLU A 359 17.09 15.37 -6.40
N THR A 360 18.01 14.48 -6.74
CA THR A 360 17.95 13.08 -6.33
C THR A 360 18.49 13.00 -4.92
N SER A 361 17.59 13.03 -3.95
CA SER A 361 17.88 13.25 -2.54
C SER A 361 17.87 11.97 -1.73
N THR A 362 18.91 11.72 -0.95
CA THR A 362 18.86 10.70 0.11
C THR A 362 18.31 11.33 1.38
N LEU A 363 17.27 10.72 1.94
CA LEU A 363 16.54 11.17 3.13
C LEU A 363 16.54 10.08 4.21
N PHE A 364 16.35 10.52 5.45
CA PHE A 364 16.35 9.65 6.63
C PHE A 364 15.12 9.94 7.48
N ARG A 365 14.38 8.89 7.84
CA ARG A 365 13.22 9.00 8.74
C ARG A 365 13.30 7.92 9.80
N ASN A 366 13.12 8.31 11.04
CA ASN A 366 13.12 7.39 12.18
C ASN A 366 11.78 6.68 12.28
N GLU A 367 11.52 5.78 11.33
CA GLU A 367 10.28 5.00 11.26
C GLU A 367 10.24 3.97 12.40
N ASP A 368 9.05 3.77 12.97
CA ASP A 368 8.81 2.76 14.00
C ASP A 368 8.95 1.33 13.44
N SER A 369 9.37 0.40 14.31
CA SER A 369 9.64 -0.99 13.92
C SER A 369 8.42 -1.68 13.30
N GLY A 370 7.21 -1.35 13.74
CA GLY A 370 5.94 -1.92 13.26
C GLY A 370 5.48 -1.39 11.91
N GLU A 371 6.04 -0.26 11.47
CA GLU A 371 5.65 0.39 10.20
C GLU A 371 6.55 0.03 9.02
N MET A 372 7.77 -0.43 9.30
CA MET A 372 8.75 -0.78 8.27
C MET A 372 8.32 -2.02 7.50
N HIS A 373 8.37 -1.94 6.16
CA HIS A 373 7.98 -3.05 5.30
C HIS A 373 8.80 -3.07 4.00
N GLY A 374 9.70 -4.05 3.88
CA GLY A 374 10.50 -4.28 2.67
C GLY A 374 11.18 -3.02 2.14
N LEU A 375 10.91 -2.69 0.87
CA LEU A 375 11.34 -1.45 0.23
C LEU A 375 10.28 -0.34 0.28
N THR A 376 9.05 -0.62 0.70
CA THR A 376 7.96 0.36 0.68
C THR A 376 8.06 1.37 1.81
N ARG A 377 8.56 0.97 2.98
CA ARG A 377 8.77 1.87 4.11
C ARG A 377 10.08 1.55 4.82
N VAL A 378 11.04 2.44 4.68
CA VAL A 378 12.44 2.27 5.07
C VAL A 378 12.95 3.51 5.80
N ARG A 379 14.03 3.39 6.59
CA ARG A 379 14.62 4.48 7.35
C ARG A 379 15.55 5.36 6.53
N GLN A 380 16.17 4.81 5.49
CA GLN A 380 16.95 5.55 4.51
C GLN A 380 16.40 5.26 3.12
N PHE A 381 16.13 6.29 2.34
CA PHE A 381 15.60 6.17 1.00
C PHE A 381 16.06 7.31 0.09
N THR A 382 15.94 7.09 -1.21
CA THR A 382 16.26 8.09 -2.23
C THR A 382 14.97 8.55 -2.91
N ILE A 383 14.82 9.85 -3.12
CA ILE A 383 13.61 10.44 -3.69
C ILE A 383 13.94 11.38 -4.85
N SER A 384 13.10 11.42 -5.87
CA SER A 384 13.13 12.45 -6.92
C SER A 384 12.34 13.67 -6.44
N GLU A 385 13.01 14.60 -5.80
CA GLU A 385 12.38 15.75 -5.16
C GLU A 385 12.66 17.04 -5.92
N GLY A 386 11.70 17.95 -5.95
CA GLY A 386 11.87 19.28 -6.54
C GLY A 386 11.03 20.34 -5.84
N HIS A 387 11.60 21.56 -5.83
CA HIS A 387 10.95 22.75 -5.29
C HIS A 387 10.95 23.84 -6.34
N ASN A 388 9.74 24.15 -6.82
CA ASN A 388 9.54 25.17 -7.85
C ASN A 388 9.15 26.46 -7.16
N VAL A 389 10.06 27.44 -7.16
CA VAL A 389 9.77 28.78 -6.64
C VAL A 389 9.09 29.56 -7.75
N ILE A 390 7.90 30.07 -7.46
CA ILE A 390 6.99 30.63 -8.47
C ILE A 390 6.40 31.97 -8.02
N ARG A 391 5.94 32.76 -8.95
CA ARG A 391 5.05 33.87 -8.64
C ARG A 391 3.64 33.33 -8.32
N PRO A 392 2.86 34.01 -7.46
CA PRO A 392 1.50 33.59 -7.15
C PRO A 392 0.61 33.38 -8.38
N ASP A 393 0.76 34.19 -9.42
CA ASP A 393 0.03 34.11 -10.70
C ASP A 393 0.41 32.91 -11.58
N GLN A 394 1.51 32.21 -11.27
CA GLN A 394 1.97 31.01 -11.98
C GLN A 394 1.51 29.71 -11.33
N ALA A 395 0.81 29.77 -10.17
CA ALA A 395 0.52 28.58 -9.36
C ALA A 395 -0.26 27.51 -10.13
N GLU A 396 -1.29 27.89 -10.87
CA GLU A 396 -2.13 26.96 -11.61
C GLU A 396 -1.34 26.26 -12.73
N GLU A 397 -0.62 27.03 -13.57
CA GLU A 397 0.20 26.50 -14.65
C GLU A 397 1.27 25.54 -14.15
N GLU A 398 1.93 25.91 -13.04
CA GLU A 398 3.01 25.11 -12.48
C GLU A 398 2.52 23.81 -11.82
N LEU A 399 1.39 23.87 -11.13
CA LEU A 399 0.74 22.67 -10.58
C LEU A 399 0.29 21.73 -11.69
N GLN A 400 -0.27 22.25 -12.79
CA GLN A 400 -0.63 21.44 -13.97
C GLN A 400 0.61 20.81 -14.60
N SER A 401 1.72 21.54 -14.71
CA SER A 401 3.00 21.04 -15.22
C SER A 401 3.52 19.87 -14.35
N CYS A 402 3.52 20.04 -13.03
CA CYS A 402 3.93 18.98 -12.09
C CYS A 402 3.05 17.73 -12.20
N LEU A 403 1.73 17.91 -12.34
CA LEU A 403 0.80 16.79 -12.50
C LEU A 403 0.99 16.07 -13.84
N ASN A 404 1.24 16.82 -14.93
CA ASN A 404 1.56 16.23 -16.23
C ASN A 404 2.85 15.40 -16.20
N LEU A 405 3.89 15.89 -15.52
CA LEU A 405 5.14 15.14 -15.30
C LEU A 405 4.87 13.83 -14.54
N ALA A 406 4.11 13.88 -13.45
CA ALA A 406 3.75 12.69 -12.68
C ALA A 406 2.96 11.67 -13.52
N ILE A 407 1.96 12.12 -14.28
CA ILE A 407 1.17 11.25 -15.18
C ILE A 407 2.08 10.61 -16.24
N TYR A 408 2.94 11.38 -16.90
CA TYR A 408 3.88 10.86 -17.91
C TYR A 408 4.80 9.77 -17.32
N VAL A 409 5.31 9.99 -16.11
CA VAL A 409 6.15 8.99 -15.42
C VAL A 409 5.35 7.72 -15.12
N LEU A 410 4.13 7.85 -14.63
CA LEU A 410 3.25 6.70 -14.34
C LEU A 410 2.90 5.90 -15.61
N GLU A 411 2.59 6.58 -16.70
CA GLU A 411 2.30 5.95 -18.01
C GLU A 411 3.53 5.21 -18.54
N THR A 412 4.71 5.81 -18.48
CA THR A 412 5.97 5.19 -18.91
C THR A 412 6.33 3.96 -18.08
N LEU A 413 5.98 3.95 -16.78
CA LEU A 413 6.17 2.80 -15.89
C LEU A 413 5.05 1.76 -15.98
N GLY A 414 3.95 2.04 -16.72
CA GLY A 414 2.77 1.18 -16.79
C GLY A 414 1.94 1.16 -15.49
N LEU A 415 2.08 2.16 -14.64
CA LEU A 415 1.41 2.24 -13.33
C LEU A 415 0.17 3.16 -13.33
N ARG A 416 -0.18 3.77 -14.47
CA ARG A 416 -1.25 4.79 -14.55
C ARG A 416 -2.61 4.27 -14.06
N ASP A 417 -2.92 3.00 -14.36
CA ASP A 417 -4.20 2.37 -13.99
C ASP A 417 -4.19 1.77 -12.57
N ASP A 418 -3.03 1.72 -11.92
CA ASP A 418 -2.88 1.15 -10.57
C ASP A 418 -2.90 2.22 -9.46
N VAL A 419 -3.14 3.48 -9.83
CA VAL A 419 -3.12 4.61 -8.90
C VAL A 419 -4.46 5.32 -8.80
N THR A 420 -4.70 5.91 -7.64
CA THR A 420 -5.83 6.81 -7.35
C THR A 420 -5.30 8.18 -6.91
N PHE A 421 -6.12 9.23 -7.11
CA PHE A 421 -5.78 10.58 -6.70
C PHE A 421 -6.54 10.96 -5.43
N ARG A 422 -5.86 11.65 -4.54
CA ARG A 422 -6.45 12.15 -3.30
C ARG A 422 -6.06 13.61 -3.09
N LEU A 423 -7.06 14.47 -2.86
CA LEU A 423 -6.85 15.83 -2.36
C LEU A 423 -6.80 15.76 -0.83
N SER A 424 -5.61 15.96 -0.27
CA SER A 424 -5.38 15.96 1.17
C SER A 424 -5.50 17.38 1.70
N LYS A 425 -6.49 17.58 2.57
CA LYS A 425 -6.93 18.88 3.11
C LYS A 425 -6.52 19.05 4.56
N TRP A 426 -6.55 20.27 5.04
CA TRP A 426 -6.34 20.58 6.45
C TRP A 426 -7.52 20.13 7.33
N ASP A 427 -7.28 20.03 8.63
CA ASP A 427 -8.35 19.81 9.61
C ASP A 427 -8.76 21.14 10.24
N LYS A 428 -9.96 21.61 9.93
CA LYS A 428 -10.54 22.86 10.45
C LYS A 428 -10.71 22.85 11.98
N ASN A 429 -10.77 21.67 12.59
CA ASN A 429 -10.92 21.51 14.03
C ASN A 429 -9.59 21.53 14.78
N ASN A 430 -8.46 21.44 14.08
CA ASN A 430 -7.11 21.42 14.65
C ASN A 430 -6.21 22.47 13.98
N LYS A 431 -6.65 23.74 14.03
CA LYS A 431 -5.97 24.85 13.32
C LYS A 431 -4.55 25.11 13.81
N GLU A 432 -4.23 24.79 15.06
CA GLU A 432 -2.90 25.00 15.65
C GLU A 432 -1.79 24.17 14.98
N LYS A 433 -2.16 23.07 14.32
CA LYS A 433 -1.23 22.22 13.55
C LYS A 433 -0.73 22.90 12.27
N TYR A 434 -1.41 23.93 11.77
CA TYR A 434 -1.27 24.42 10.40
C TYR A 434 -0.82 25.87 10.32
N LEU A 435 0.06 26.20 9.37
CA LEU A 435 0.48 27.57 9.07
C LEU A 435 -0.56 28.29 8.18
N GLY A 436 -0.61 29.61 8.29
CA GLY A 436 -1.54 30.42 7.50
C GLY A 436 -2.95 30.51 8.10
N ASP A 437 -3.81 31.30 7.48
CA ASP A 437 -5.20 31.51 7.88
C ASP A 437 -6.19 30.67 7.06
N GLU A 438 -7.48 30.74 7.41
CA GLU A 438 -8.54 29.99 6.73
C GLU A 438 -8.66 30.38 5.25
N ALA A 439 -8.50 31.66 4.91
CA ALA A 439 -8.57 32.13 3.53
C ALA A 439 -7.45 31.55 2.67
N TYR A 440 -6.24 31.43 3.23
CA TYR A 440 -5.10 30.75 2.62
C TYR A 440 -5.42 29.28 2.28
N TRP A 441 -5.96 28.53 3.26
CA TRP A 441 -6.27 27.11 3.10
C TRP A 441 -7.40 26.89 2.09
N GLU A 442 -8.49 27.67 2.15
CA GLU A 442 -9.60 27.53 1.20
C GLU A 442 -9.14 27.87 -0.23
N GLY A 443 -8.34 28.92 -0.40
CA GLY A 443 -7.82 29.31 -1.73
C GLY A 443 -6.88 28.27 -2.33
N THR A 444 -5.92 27.78 -1.56
CA THR A 444 -4.96 26.79 -2.04
C THR A 444 -5.58 25.40 -2.30
N GLN A 445 -6.53 24.96 -1.47
CA GLN A 445 -7.28 23.74 -1.70
C GLN A 445 -8.17 23.82 -2.94
N ALA A 446 -8.82 24.97 -3.15
CA ALA A 446 -9.64 25.21 -4.35
C ALA A 446 -8.79 25.15 -5.63
N ALA A 447 -7.60 25.73 -5.63
CA ALA A 447 -6.67 25.67 -6.77
C ALA A 447 -6.31 24.21 -7.13
N LEU A 448 -5.93 23.39 -6.14
CA LEU A 448 -5.61 21.98 -6.36
C LEU A 448 -6.83 21.16 -6.84
N ARG A 449 -8.01 21.43 -6.27
CA ARG A 449 -9.25 20.76 -6.67
C ARG A 449 -9.61 21.06 -8.13
N ASN A 450 -9.54 22.33 -8.52
CA ASN A 450 -9.87 22.77 -9.87
C ASN A 450 -8.99 22.06 -10.92
N ILE A 451 -7.69 21.92 -10.67
CA ILE A 451 -6.78 21.21 -11.56
C ILE A 451 -7.18 19.73 -11.75
N LEU A 452 -7.56 19.05 -10.67
CA LEU A 452 -8.02 17.65 -10.77
C LEU A 452 -9.33 17.54 -11.58
N VAL A 453 -10.26 18.47 -11.36
CA VAL A 453 -11.53 18.55 -12.10
C VAL A 453 -11.30 18.84 -13.59
N GLU A 454 -10.48 19.85 -13.92
CA GLU A 454 -10.17 20.23 -15.30
C GLU A 454 -9.49 19.12 -16.09
N LYS A 455 -8.63 18.33 -15.42
CA LYS A 455 -8.02 17.13 -16.01
C LYS A 455 -8.95 15.93 -16.11
N GLY A 456 -10.17 16.02 -15.58
CA GLY A 456 -11.13 14.91 -15.56
C GLY A 456 -10.64 13.71 -14.76
N LEU A 457 -9.79 13.92 -13.75
CA LEU A 457 -9.23 12.85 -12.92
C LEU A 457 -10.20 12.53 -11.78
N PRO A 458 -10.63 11.28 -11.63
CA PRO A 458 -11.38 10.89 -10.43
C PRO A 458 -10.49 10.97 -9.20
N PHE A 459 -10.98 11.62 -8.15
CA PHE A 459 -10.23 11.76 -6.90
C PHE A 459 -11.13 11.66 -5.66
N THR A 460 -10.53 11.37 -4.53
CA THR A 460 -11.14 11.43 -3.21
C THR A 460 -10.59 12.62 -2.44
N GLU A 461 -11.30 13.05 -1.40
CA GLU A 461 -10.84 14.10 -0.49
C GLU A 461 -10.68 13.53 0.91
N ALA A 462 -9.62 13.95 1.63
CA ALA A 462 -9.36 13.56 3.00
C ALA A 462 -8.98 14.76 3.85
N ASP A 463 -9.72 14.96 4.94
CA ASP A 463 -9.45 16.01 5.94
C ASP A 463 -8.32 15.56 6.88
N GLY A 464 -7.50 16.51 7.35
CA GLY A 464 -6.41 16.24 8.32
C GLY A 464 -5.14 15.66 7.73
N GLU A 465 -5.12 15.33 6.43
CA GLU A 465 -4.01 14.67 5.74
C GLU A 465 -3.01 15.65 5.07
N ALA A 466 -3.31 16.96 5.07
CA ALA A 466 -2.42 17.97 4.52
C ALA A 466 -1.12 18.09 5.32
N ALA A 467 -0.06 18.57 4.65
CA ALA A 467 1.13 19.04 5.35
C ALA A 467 0.80 20.29 6.18
N PHE A 468 1.57 20.56 7.24
CA PHE A 468 1.31 21.70 8.10
C PHE A 468 1.43 23.06 7.39
N TYR A 469 2.10 23.10 6.25
CA TYR A 469 2.36 24.31 5.44
C TYR A 469 1.51 24.40 4.16
N GLY A 470 0.75 23.38 3.78
CA GLY A 470 -0.10 23.46 2.59
C GLY A 470 -0.83 22.18 2.22
N PRO A 471 -1.91 22.28 1.43
CA PRO A 471 -2.65 21.15 0.90
C PRO A 471 -1.84 20.42 -0.17
N LYS A 472 -2.23 19.16 -0.46
CA LYS A 472 -1.50 18.33 -1.40
C LYS A 472 -2.41 17.44 -2.25
N ILE A 473 -1.96 17.17 -3.47
CA ILE A 473 -2.44 16.06 -4.28
C ILE A 473 -1.52 14.88 -3.99
N ASP A 474 -2.07 13.82 -3.41
CA ASP A 474 -1.40 12.54 -3.23
C ASP A 474 -1.85 11.55 -4.30
N ILE A 475 -0.89 11.01 -5.04
CA ILE A 475 -1.11 9.89 -5.95
C ILE A 475 -0.83 8.62 -5.18
N GLN A 476 -1.90 7.85 -4.92
CA GLN A 476 -1.88 6.66 -4.09
C GLN A 476 -1.73 5.42 -4.97
N ALA A 477 -0.82 4.52 -4.64
CA ALA A 477 -0.73 3.21 -5.25
C ALA A 477 -1.12 2.13 -4.25
N LYS A 478 -1.80 1.07 -4.72
CA LYS A 478 -2.11 -0.12 -3.92
C LYS A 478 -1.03 -1.16 -4.12
N ASN A 479 -0.48 -1.66 -3.02
CA ASN A 479 0.39 -2.83 -3.08
C ASN A 479 -0.44 -4.10 -3.34
N VAL A 480 0.24 -5.24 -3.54
CA VAL A 480 -0.44 -6.53 -3.79
C VAL A 480 -1.40 -6.95 -2.66
N TYR A 481 -1.21 -6.46 -1.44
CA TYR A 481 -2.08 -6.70 -0.29
C TYR A 481 -3.26 -5.73 -0.20
N GLY A 482 -3.42 -4.83 -1.19
CA GLY A 482 -4.50 -3.83 -1.21
C GLY A 482 -4.29 -2.62 -0.31
N LYS A 483 -3.15 -2.52 0.38
CA LYS A 483 -2.80 -1.35 1.19
C LYS A 483 -2.39 -0.20 0.27
N GLU A 484 -2.99 0.97 0.50
CA GLU A 484 -2.65 2.20 -0.19
C GLU A 484 -1.45 2.89 0.48
N ASP A 485 -0.47 3.28 -0.33
CA ASP A 485 0.64 4.13 0.09
C ASP A 485 0.84 5.24 -0.95
N THR A 486 1.21 6.44 -0.48
CA THR A 486 1.52 7.57 -1.38
C THR A 486 2.78 7.31 -2.18
N MET A 487 2.65 7.38 -3.51
CA MET A 487 3.75 7.24 -4.45
C MET A 487 4.34 8.60 -4.81
N ILE A 488 3.50 9.52 -5.27
CA ILE A 488 3.88 10.85 -5.74
C ILE A 488 3.05 11.88 -5.00
N THR A 489 3.67 13.01 -4.64
CA THR A 489 2.99 14.12 -3.97
C THR A 489 3.29 15.42 -4.68
N ILE A 490 2.28 16.29 -4.82
CA ILE A 490 2.38 17.67 -5.30
C ILE A 490 1.72 18.56 -4.27
N GLN A 491 2.45 19.53 -3.70
CA GLN A 491 1.99 20.38 -2.61
C GLN A 491 2.17 21.86 -2.99
N LEU A 492 1.19 22.68 -2.66
CA LEU A 492 1.30 24.12 -2.82
C LEU A 492 1.55 24.76 -1.44
N ASP A 493 2.62 25.49 -1.32
CA ASP A 493 3.05 26.19 -0.11
C ASP A 493 3.20 27.69 -0.40
N ALA A 494 2.43 28.50 0.27
CA ALA A 494 2.55 29.97 0.23
C ALA A 494 2.95 30.56 1.59
N ALA A 495 3.25 29.72 2.59
CA ALA A 495 3.52 30.14 3.96
C ALA A 495 5.01 30.14 4.30
N ILE A 496 5.75 29.09 3.94
CA ILE A 496 7.12 28.87 4.43
C ILE A 496 8.14 29.88 3.86
N ALA A 497 7.82 30.52 2.73
CA ALA A 497 8.65 31.56 2.14
C ALA A 497 8.95 32.73 3.10
N GLU A 498 8.04 33.01 4.03
CA GLU A 498 8.21 34.03 5.05
C GLU A 498 9.28 33.66 6.08
N ASN A 499 9.27 32.43 6.59
CA ASN A 499 10.20 31.93 7.60
C ASN A 499 11.66 31.99 7.12
N PHE A 500 11.89 31.80 5.83
CA PHE A 500 13.20 31.83 5.18
C PHE A 500 13.53 33.21 4.58
N ASP A 501 12.63 34.20 4.69
CA ASP A 501 12.75 35.50 4.03
C ASP A 501 13.07 35.37 2.54
N LEU A 502 12.32 34.49 1.83
CA LEU A 502 12.43 34.35 0.38
C LEU A 502 11.65 35.45 -0.32
N TYR A 503 12.21 36.00 -1.38
CA TYR A 503 11.53 37.00 -2.21
C TYR A 503 12.10 36.99 -3.64
N PHE A 504 11.34 37.56 -4.53
CA PHE A 504 11.81 37.99 -5.86
C PHE A 504 11.52 39.48 -6.06
N ILE A 505 12.19 40.09 -7.04
CA ILE A 505 11.93 41.49 -7.41
C ILE A 505 10.90 41.52 -8.53
N ASP A 506 9.79 42.17 -8.32
CA ASP A 506 8.75 42.37 -9.32
C ASP A 506 9.13 43.39 -10.42
N GLN A 507 8.24 43.62 -11.37
CA GLN A 507 8.44 44.56 -12.48
C GLN A 507 8.55 46.04 -12.01
N ASN A 508 8.11 46.35 -10.81
CA ASN A 508 8.13 47.69 -10.21
C ASN A 508 9.33 47.88 -9.27
N GLY A 509 10.17 46.85 -9.11
CA GLY A 509 11.30 46.87 -8.19
C GLY A 509 10.96 46.53 -6.74
N ALA A 510 9.73 46.09 -6.44
CA ALA A 510 9.30 45.71 -5.13
C ALA A 510 9.66 44.24 -4.79
N LYS A 511 9.91 43.98 -3.51
CA LYS A 511 10.08 42.60 -3.00
C LYS A 511 8.73 41.95 -2.85
N VAL A 512 8.54 40.80 -3.48
CA VAL A 512 7.31 40.00 -3.43
C VAL A 512 7.64 38.60 -2.94
N ARG A 513 6.79 38.04 -2.05
CA ARG A 513 6.91 36.67 -1.57
C ARG A 513 6.52 35.68 -2.66
N PRO A 514 7.36 34.69 -2.99
CA PRO A 514 7.00 33.62 -3.91
C PRO A 514 6.12 32.58 -3.24
N TYR A 515 5.40 31.80 -4.05
CA TYR A 515 4.88 30.50 -3.67
C TYR A 515 5.88 29.42 -4.00
N ILE A 516 5.73 28.24 -3.39
CA ILE A 516 6.60 27.10 -3.61
C ILE A 516 5.72 25.88 -3.93
N VAL A 517 6.01 25.21 -5.02
CA VAL A 517 5.43 23.91 -5.31
C VAL A 517 6.46 22.84 -4.94
N HIS A 518 6.14 22.04 -3.93
CA HIS A 518 6.89 20.84 -3.58
C HIS A 518 6.34 19.70 -4.42
N ARG A 519 7.21 19.00 -5.11
CA ARG A 519 6.78 17.87 -5.94
C ARG A 519 7.77 16.73 -5.92
N THR A 520 7.27 15.53 -6.17
CA THR A 520 8.08 14.41 -6.60
C THR A 520 7.62 13.98 -8.01
N SER A 521 8.52 13.53 -8.88
CA SER A 521 8.16 13.01 -10.21
C SER A 521 7.94 11.50 -10.21
N LEU A 522 8.81 10.76 -9.53
CA LEU A 522 8.75 9.32 -9.35
C LEU A 522 8.39 8.93 -7.89
N GLY A 523 8.64 9.83 -6.95
CA GLY A 523 8.61 9.54 -5.52
C GLY A 523 9.89 8.87 -5.02
N CYS A 524 9.75 7.96 -4.07
CA CYS A 524 10.85 7.19 -3.49
C CYS A 524 11.23 6.04 -4.44
N TYR A 525 12.50 5.98 -4.85
CA TYR A 525 13.01 4.96 -5.78
C TYR A 525 12.88 3.55 -5.24
N GLU A 526 13.16 3.32 -3.97
CA GLU A 526 13.02 2.02 -3.32
C GLU A 526 11.56 1.56 -3.33
N ARG A 527 10.64 2.44 -2.96
CA ARG A 527 9.20 2.16 -2.95
C ARG A 527 8.68 1.91 -4.37
N THR A 528 9.08 2.72 -5.34
CA THR A 528 8.70 2.53 -6.74
C THR A 528 9.24 1.20 -7.27
N LEU A 529 10.47 0.82 -6.93
CA LEU A 529 11.00 -0.50 -7.29
C LEU A 529 10.16 -1.63 -6.70
N ALA A 530 9.70 -1.52 -5.44
CA ALA A 530 8.80 -2.51 -4.84
C ALA A 530 7.52 -2.68 -5.69
N TRP A 531 6.85 -1.59 -6.04
CA TRP A 531 5.65 -1.64 -6.88
C TRP A 531 5.92 -2.20 -8.27
N LEU A 532 7.06 -1.88 -8.89
CA LEU A 532 7.43 -2.46 -10.19
C LEU A 532 7.69 -3.97 -10.10
N ILE A 533 8.31 -4.45 -9.01
CA ILE A 533 8.48 -5.88 -8.76
C ILE A 533 7.10 -6.56 -8.66
N GLU A 534 6.17 -5.99 -7.90
CA GLU A 534 4.82 -6.50 -7.71
C GLU A 534 3.98 -6.43 -8.99
N LYS A 535 3.99 -5.28 -9.69
CA LYS A 535 3.26 -5.07 -10.94
C LYS A 535 3.65 -6.08 -12.02
N TYR A 536 4.95 -6.21 -12.24
CA TYR A 536 5.48 -7.06 -13.29
C TYR A 536 5.79 -8.50 -12.85
N ALA A 537 5.56 -8.83 -11.57
CA ALA A 537 5.96 -10.13 -11.00
C ALA A 537 7.40 -10.51 -11.37
N GLY A 538 8.31 -9.53 -11.40
CA GLY A 538 9.71 -9.65 -11.80
C GLY A 538 9.96 -9.70 -13.31
N LYS A 539 8.94 -9.68 -14.16
CA LYS A 539 9.04 -9.67 -15.63
C LYS A 539 9.09 -8.23 -16.17
N PHE A 540 10.10 -7.46 -15.78
CA PHE A 540 10.22 -6.04 -16.08
C PHE A 540 10.24 -5.73 -17.59
N PRO A 541 9.79 -4.52 -18.01
CA PRO A 541 10.04 -4.01 -19.36
C PRO A 541 11.54 -4.03 -19.70
N THR A 542 11.90 -4.28 -20.96
CA THR A 542 13.28 -4.49 -21.38
C THR A 542 14.22 -3.37 -20.93
N TRP A 543 13.80 -2.09 -21.07
CA TRP A 543 14.63 -0.95 -20.70
C TRP A 543 14.99 -0.91 -19.22
N LEU A 544 14.13 -1.44 -18.34
CA LEU A 544 14.31 -1.44 -16.88
C LEU A 544 15.02 -2.70 -16.39
N CYS A 545 15.00 -3.78 -17.17
CA CYS A 545 15.58 -5.06 -16.77
C CYS A 545 17.09 -4.92 -16.49
N PRO A 546 17.62 -5.45 -15.38
CA PRO A 546 19.04 -5.35 -15.03
C PRO A 546 19.96 -6.19 -15.95
N GLU A 547 19.42 -7.25 -16.54
CA GLU A 547 20.02 -8.05 -17.61
C GLU A 547 19.00 -8.16 -18.74
N GLN A 548 19.27 -7.50 -19.88
CA GLN A 548 18.34 -7.39 -20.99
C GLN A 548 18.48 -8.52 -21.98
N VAL A 549 19.70 -9.02 -22.14
CA VAL A 549 20.06 -10.07 -23.10
C VAL A 549 21.02 -11.06 -22.46
N ARG A 550 20.74 -12.36 -22.58
CA ARG A 550 21.71 -13.42 -22.29
C ARG A 550 22.09 -14.14 -23.57
N ILE A 551 23.38 -14.19 -23.87
CA ILE A 551 23.93 -14.89 -25.03
C ILE A 551 24.26 -16.31 -24.60
N LEU A 552 23.75 -17.27 -25.36
CA LEU A 552 23.82 -18.71 -25.06
C LEU A 552 24.59 -19.42 -26.17
N PRO A 553 25.94 -19.56 -26.06
CA PRO A 553 26.69 -20.38 -26.99
C PRO A 553 26.30 -21.87 -26.83
N ILE A 554 26.07 -22.57 -27.96
CA ILE A 554 25.69 -23.98 -27.98
C ILE A 554 26.85 -24.90 -27.52
N SER A 555 28.09 -24.43 -27.65
CA SER A 555 29.31 -25.05 -27.12
C SER A 555 30.41 -24.00 -26.96
N ASP A 556 31.45 -24.34 -26.22
CA ASP A 556 32.62 -23.47 -25.97
C ASP A 556 33.37 -23.06 -27.26
N LYS A 557 33.19 -23.82 -28.34
CA LYS A 557 33.74 -23.50 -29.67
C LYS A 557 33.29 -22.13 -30.18
N TYR A 558 32.08 -21.69 -29.78
CA TYR A 558 31.46 -20.42 -30.23
C TYR A 558 31.60 -19.30 -29.19
N ALA A 559 32.47 -19.47 -28.19
CA ALA A 559 32.68 -18.48 -27.13
C ALA A 559 33.21 -17.13 -27.70
N ASP A 560 34.09 -17.17 -28.68
CA ASP A 560 34.64 -15.97 -29.32
C ASP A 560 33.56 -15.17 -30.04
N TYR A 561 32.69 -15.83 -30.79
CA TYR A 561 31.54 -15.17 -31.42
C TYR A 561 30.54 -14.63 -30.39
N ALA A 562 30.24 -15.40 -29.34
CA ALA A 562 29.40 -14.91 -28.25
C ALA A 562 29.95 -13.64 -27.59
N ASN A 563 31.29 -13.56 -27.41
CA ASN A 563 31.96 -12.37 -26.87
C ASN A 563 31.94 -11.19 -27.86
N LEU A 564 31.98 -11.45 -29.16
CA LEU A 564 31.80 -10.43 -30.20
C LEU A 564 30.39 -9.84 -30.12
N VAL A 565 29.35 -10.68 -30.04
CA VAL A 565 27.95 -10.27 -29.86
C VAL A 565 27.81 -9.46 -28.56
N LEU A 566 28.39 -9.93 -27.44
CA LEU A 566 28.39 -9.20 -26.19
C LEU A 566 28.98 -7.80 -26.29
N LYS A 567 30.16 -7.71 -26.96
CA LYS A 567 30.86 -6.44 -27.17
C LYS A 567 30.02 -5.46 -27.97
N GLU A 568 29.34 -5.92 -29.00
CA GLU A 568 28.50 -5.06 -29.85
C GLU A 568 27.27 -4.57 -29.10
N LEU A 569 26.60 -5.45 -28.32
CA LEU A 569 25.48 -5.08 -27.46
C LEU A 569 25.89 -4.03 -26.40
N LYS A 570 27.01 -4.26 -25.70
CA LYS A 570 27.51 -3.33 -24.67
C LYS A 570 27.92 -1.98 -25.23
N LYS A 571 28.51 -1.94 -26.43
CA LYS A 571 28.86 -0.70 -27.12
C LYS A 571 27.61 0.17 -27.39
N ASN A 572 26.48 -0.46 -27.62
CA ASN A 572 25.19 0.19 -27.84
C ASN A 572 24.36 0.38 -26.54
N GLY A 573 24.98 0.21 -25.37
CA GLY A 573 24.33 0.46 -24.07
C GLY A 573 23.37 -0.63 -23.61
N VAL A 574 23.36 -1.82 -24.24
CA VAL A 574 22.52 -2.94 -23.85
C VAL A 574 23.18 -3.75 -22.73
N ASP A 575 22.44 -4.01 -21.68
CA ASP A 575 22.89 -4.85 -20.56
C ASP A 575 22.82 -6.32 -20.94
N ALA A 576 23.96 -6.86 -21.35
CA ALA A 576 24.07 -8.25 -21.81
C ALA A 576 25.12 -9.04 -21.05
N THR A 577 24.94 -10.37 -20.99
CA THR A 577 25.89 -11.35 -20.45
C THR A 577 26.05 -12.54 -21.39
N VAL A 578 27.10 -13.32 -21.21
CA VAL A 578 27.33 -14.61 -21.90
C VAL A 578 27.23 -15.74 -20.85
N ASP A 579 26.45 -16.74 -21.14
CA ASP A 579 26.42 -17.97 -20.34
C ASP A 579 27.60 -18.89 -20.71
N THR A 580 28.67 -18.78 -19.93
CA THR A 580 29.92 -19.54 -20.14
C THR A 580 29.92 -20.94 -19.54
N ARG A 581 28.82 -21.36 -18.90
CA ARG A 581 28.74 -22.68 -18.26
C ARG A 581 28.77 -23.80 -19.32
N THR A 582 29.45 -24.90 -18.99
CA THR A 582 29.49 -26.10 -19.85
C THR A 582 28.24 -26.95 -19.66
N GLU A 583 27.09 -26.41 -20.09
CA GLU A 583 25.78 -27.02 -19.96
C GLU A 583 25.08 -27.16 -21.33
N LYS A 584 24.14 -28.13 -21.44
CA LYS A 584 23.34 -28.31 -22.64
C LYS A 584 22.50 -27.04 -22.90
N ILE A 585 22.37 -26.68 -24.17
CA ILE A 585 21.63 -25.47 -24.59
C ILE A 585 20.20 -25.42 -24.04
N GLY A 586 19.51 -26.56 -23.96
CA GLY A 586 18.16 -26.64 -23.38
C GLY A 586 18.13 -26.24 -21.89
N PHE A 587 19.18 -26.58 -21.12
CA PHE A 587 19.32 -26.16 -19.74
C PHE A 587 19.55 -24.65 -19.65
N LYS A 588 20.46 -24.08 -20.45
CA LYS A 588 20.74 -22.65 -20.51
C LYS A 588 19.49 -21.84 -20.85
N ILE A 589 18.68 -22.30 -21.83
CA ILE A 589 17.43 -21.67 -22.23
C ILE A 589 16.43 -21.68 -21.05
N ARG A 590 16.27 -22.84 -20.39
CA ARG A 590 15.36 -22.96 -19.25
C ARG A 590 15.78 -22.06 -18.10
N ASP A 591 17.05 -22.00 -17.77
CA ASP A 591 17.59 -21.16 -16.72
C ASP A 591 17.36 -19.67 -17.01
N ALA A 592 17.60 -19.24 -18.25
CA ALA A 592 17.36 -17.88 -18.69
C ALA A 592 15.84 -17.50 -18.62
N ARG A 593 14.94 -18.45 -18.94
CA ARG A 593 13.49 -18.26 -18.75
C ARG A 593 13.12 -18.10 -17.28
N LEU A 594 13.64 -18.94 -16.41
CA LEU A 594 13.43 -18.85 -14.96
C LEU A 594 13.95 -17.53 -14.38
N SER A 595 15.02 -16.97 -14.99
CA SER A 595 15.56 -15.65 -14.67
C SER A 595 14.69 -14.49 -15.21
N ARG A 596 13.57 -14.77 -15.90
CA ARG A 596 12.61 -13.80 -16.45
C ARG A 596 13.21 -12.79 -17.44
N LEU A 597 14.27 -13.18 -18.15
CA LEU A 597 14.98 -12.30 -19.08
C LEU A 597 14.10 -11.92 -20.28
N PRO A 598 14.21 -10.66 -20.77
CA PRO A 598 13.52 -10.23 -22.00
C PRO A 598 13.96 -11.03 -23.23
N TYR A 599 15.27 -11.20 -23.42
CA TYR A 599 15.84 -11.83 -24.60
C TYR A 599 16.97 -12.82 -24.28
N MET A 600 17.01 -13.88 -25.08
CA MET A 600 18.09 -14.85 -25.17
C MET A 600 18.56 -14.94 -26.61
N LEU A 601 19.88 -14.92 -26.84
CA LEU A 601 20.49 -15.08 -28.15
C LEU A 601 21.26 -16.39 -28.19
N VAL A 602 20.76 -17.37 -28.91
CA VAL A 602 21.48 -18.61 -29.14
C VAL A 602 22.45 -18.43 -30.31
N VAL A 603 23.70 -18.84 -30.11
CA VAL A 603 24.76 -18.71 -31.11
C VAL A 603 25.49 -20.04 -31.30
N GLY A 604 25.67 -20.41 -32.55
CA GLY A 604 26.32 -21.63 -33.01
C GLY A 604 27.03 -21.43 -34.34
N GLU A 605 27.32 -22.52 -35.04
CA GLU A 605 28.06 -22.49 -36.30
C GLU A 605 27.40 -21.65 -37.38
N LYS A 606 26.08 -21.78 -37.51
CA LYS A 606 25.29 -21.03 -38.49
C LYS A 606 25.31 -19.53 -38.21
N GLU A 607 25.06 -19.17 -36.94
CA GLU A 607 25.00 -17.78 -36.52
C GLU A 607 26.36 -17.09 -36.67
N GLU A 608 27.48 -17.78 -36.33
CA GLU A 608 28.83 -17.28 -36.52
C GLU A 608 29.15 -17.06 -38.01
N ALA A 609 28.81 -18.04 -38.86
CA ALA A 609 29.09 -17.96 -40.31
C ALA A 609 28.29 -16.84 -41.00
N GLU A 610 27.05 -16.56 -40.55
CA GLU A 610 26.13 -15.60 -41.15
C GLU A 610 26.21 -14.20 -40.49
N GLY A 611 26.95 -14.04 -39.38
CA GLY A 611 26.91 -12.82 -38.55
C GLY A 611 25.54 -12.54 -37.96
N SER A 612 24.85 -13.59 -37.60
CA SER A 612 23.45 -13.56 -37.12
C SER A 612 23.35 -14.05 -35.69
N VAL A 613 22.14 -13.97 -35.11
CA VAL A 613 21.78 -14.49 -33.77
C VAL A 613 20.40 -15.15 -33.85
N SER A 614 20.22 -16.29 -33.23
CA SER A 614 18.90 -16.90 -33.06
C SER A 614 18.22 -16.32 -31.84
N VAL A 615 17.17 -15.53 -32.08
CA VAL A 615 16.50 -14.72 -31.06
C VAL A 615 15.37 -15.50 -30.39
N ARG A 616 15.39 -15.54 -29.08
CA ARG A 616 14.27 -16.00 -28.25
C ARG A 616 13.89 -14.91 -27.28
N SER A 617 12.62 -14.55 -27.28
CA SER A 617 12.10 -13.55 -26.33
C SER A 617 11.11 -14.15 -25.35
N ARG A 618 10.95 -13.48 -24.22
CA ARG A 618 9.87 -13.75 -23.27
C ARG A 618 8.50 -13.43 -23.89
N PHE A 619 8.45 -12.53 -24.87
CA PHE A 619 7.24 -11.97 -25.43
C PHE A 619 6.61 -12.86 -26.50
N ALA A 620 7.41 -13.39 -27.42
CA ALA A 620 6.94 -14.13 -28.59
C ALA A 620 7.58 -15.53 -28.73
N GLY A 621 8.41 -15.96 -27.80
CA GLY A 621 9.09 -17.25 -27.85
C GLY A 621 10.25 -17.27 -28.82
N ASP A 622 10.26 -18.21 -29.77
CA ASP A 622 11.29 -18.34 -30.80
C ASP A 622 11.00 -17.38 -31.97
N GLU A 623 11.80 -16.33 -32.09
CA GLU A 623 11.66 -15.31 -33.15
C GLU A 623 12.58 -15.59 -34.37
N GLY A 624 13.28 -16.71 -34.38
CA GLY A 624 14.14 -17.13 -35.47
C GLY A 624 15.48 -16.37 -35.54
N SER A 625 16.19 -16.56 -36.68
CA SER A 625 17.49 -15.94 -36.92
C SER A 625 17.34 -14.51 -37.44
N LYS A 626 18.11 -13.58 -36.84
CA LYS A 626 18.21 -12.17 -37.27
C LYS A 626 19.67 -11.79 -37.43
N LYS A 627 19.98 -10.88 -38.34
CA LYS A 627 21.31 -10.28 -38.38
C LYS A 627 21.59 -9.56 -37.05
N LEU A 628 22.81 -9.62 -36.57
CA LEU A 628 23.19 -8.98 -35.32
C LEU A 628 22.87 -7.47 -35.33
N SER A 629 23.14 -6.77 -36.44
CA SER A 629 22.79 -5.34 -36.59
C SER A 629 21.29 -5.09 -36.38
N ASP A 630 20.45 -5.90 -37.03
CA ASP A 630 19.00 -5.69 -37.00
C ASP A 630 18.42 -5.95 -35.58
N PHE A 631 18.98 -6.93 -34.85
CA PHE A 631 18.63 -7.16 -33.46
C PHE A 631 19.07 -6.00 -32.57
N VAL A 632 20.30 -5.47 -32.78
CA VAL A 632 20.80 -4.32 -32.01
C VAL A 632 19.92 -3.10 -32.24
N ASP A 633 19.57 -2.78 -33.48
CA ASP A 633 18.68 -1.66 -33.80
C ASP A 633 17.31 -1.81 -33.17
N MET A 634 16.74 -3.01 -33.21
CA MET A 634 15.43 -3.34 -32.61
C MET A 634 15.46 -3.11 -31.10
N ILE A 635 16.41 -3.73 -30.38
CA ILE A 635 16.45 -3.63 -28.91
C ILE A 635 16.81 -2.22 -28.45
N CYS A 636 17.70 -1.53 -29.14
CA CYS A 636 18.02 -0.13 -28.83
C CYS A 636 16.81 0.81 -29.02
N LYS A 637 15.98 0.55 -30.03
CA LYS A 637 14.72 1.27 -30.21
C LYS A 637 13.77 1.00 -29.04
N GLU A 638 13.55 -0.26 -28.69
CA GLU A 638 12.68 -0.67 -27.58
C GLU A 638 13.14 -0.04 -26.24
N ILE A 639 14.44 -0.06 -25.94
CA ILE A 639 15.01 0.57 -24.75
C ILE A 639 14.78 2.09 -24.75
N ARG A 640 15.05 2.75 -25.87
CA ARG A 640 14.93 4.21 -26.01
C ARG A 640 13.49 4.69 -25.88
N THR A 641 12.54 3.97 -26.49
CA THR A 641 11.11 4.31 -26.41
C THR A 641 10.46 3.86 -25.12
N LYS A 642 11.18 3.09 -24.29
CA LYS A 642 10.67 2.50 -23.03
C LYS A 642 9.40 1.65 -23.24
N GLU A 643 9.35 0.97 -24.38
CA GLU A 643 8.19 0.16 -24.76
C GLU A 643 7.88 -0.91 -23.73
N ILE A 644 6.58 -1.05 -23.39
CA ILE A 644 6.06 -2.12 -22.52
C ILE A 644 5.39 -3.15 -23.44
N ARG A 645 6.17 -4.16 -23.83
CA ARG A 645 5.67 -5.26 -24.64
C ARG A 645 4.80 -6.22 -23.82
N LYS A 646 3.69 -6.66 -24.40
CA LYS A 646 2.84 -7.72 -23.83
C LYS A 646 3.39 -9.10 -24.19
N GLU A 647 3.24 -10.07 -23.28
CA GLU A 647 3.57 -11.47 -23.57
C GLU A 647 2.45 -12.08 -24.43
N GLU A 648 2.79 -12.59 -25.60
CA GLU A 648 1.87 -13.26 -26.53
C GLU A 648 1.88 -14.78 -26.30
N VAL A 649 2.89 -15.29 -25.59
CA VAL A 649 3.08 -16.72 -25.31
C VAL A 649 2.58 -16.98 -23.89
N THR A 650 1.46 -17.66 -23.77
CA THR A 650 1.05 -18.33 -22.53
C THR A 650 1.91 -19.57 -22.33
N GLU A 651 2.62 -19.65 -21.19
CA GLU A 651 3.38 -20.84 -20.78
C GLU A 651 2.52 -22.10 -20.69
#